data_5d9e21b8ac6cbfbe12c770240b69c978
#
_entry.id   5d9e21b8ac6cbfbe12c770240b69c978
#
_cell.length_a   1.000
_cell.length_b   1.000
_cell.length_c   1.000
_cell.angle_alpha   90.00
_cell.angle_beta   90.00
_cell.angle_gamma   90.00
#
_symmetry.space_group_name_H-M   'P 1'
#
loop_
_entity.id
_entity.type
_entity.pdbx_description
1 polymer ?
#
loop_
_entity_poly.entity_id
_entity_poly.type
_entity_poly.pdbx_seq_one_letter_code
_entity_poly.pdbx_strand_id
1 'polypeptide(L)'
;MNKISRKGFLKIAAAAAMSGVTAGALSACNAASGSTSTAASGSAAASGATGTYIPGTYEGTAEGISSTVKVTMTFSENAVTDVVVDTSGETASYGAAAADELREQLMAAGSAEIDGVSGSTVTSKAVMKAAQNCYAQAKGEAVVTSVQLPTGDENDWLGTEPDIDEAAITETWDTDIVIVGAGNGGMCAAAYAAQNGLNFRIIEQNAAVMDTRHWYGAIDSSEAQKQGVPPVDRAELLSEISRSMGGRCDQRVVKTWINESAAMHDFVASILENEPYNYVCNLTSGDEAKWPDDTQVSQTKFMFPVQQVDYRAGEKPRNVVFQEYIESKGYGVDFNTGLAKLEKDADGRITGVIAQNTEDGHFIRIHAAKGVLLACGGYAGNPYMMEQLDPLGTSVTTACSYTPADKGYGIRAAIWAGAHLDAEPAPVLFDRGLVAPGVDAGYVDAPSAFGGKAFPGTVGQYNPGSQPFLKVNRHGERFMNESQEYDNASHASFQQPGHVYAMIHDANYFEDVTRFHTIGCSAITRLVPGGMEKKLEQYAEEGLIMKADTIEELADKMGFTGADKDNFVATVARYNELYDKQNDEDFGKPASRLSAIRTAPFYGCWLGASLLCSMQGISITENCQAKDSNNEPIPGLYITGDMSGSFFQNNYPCVMGGTACGRTMTFAIKSIKQMAGLENA
;
A
#
# COMPACT_ATOMS: atom_id res chain seq x y z
N MET A 1 -20.36 -27.35 -13.51
CA MET A 1 -19.64 -26.66 -12.41
C MET A 1 -19.31 -27.68 -11.32
N ASN A 2 -18.10 -28.22 -11.35
CA ASN A 2 -17.68 -29.24 -10.40
C ASN A 2 -16.91 -28.55 -9.26
N LYS A 3 -17.48 -28.62 -8.06
CA LYS A 3 -16.84 -28.17 -6.84
C LYS A 3 -15.62 -29.06 -6.55
N ILE A 4 -14.43 -28.47 -6.57
CA ILE A 4 -13.22 -29.15 -6.10
C ILE A 4 -13.29 -29.23 -4.57
N SER A 5 -13.24 -30.42 -4.01
CA SER A 5 -13.34 -30.66 -2.58
C SER A 5 -12.01 -30.36 -1.87
N ARG A 6 -12.09 -29.92 -0.61
CA ARG A 6 -10.94 -29.67 0.29
C ARG A 6 -9.86 -30.79 0.33
N LYS A 7 -10.16 -31.98 -0.13
CA LYS A 7 -9.20 -33.10 -0.23
C LYS A 7 -8.33 -33.08 -1.50
N GLY A 8 -8.68 -32.28 -2.51
CA GLY A 8 -7.88 -32.08 -3.72
C GLY A 8 -6.72 -31.12 -3.50
N PHE A 9 -6.92 -30.11 -2.67
CA PHE A 9 -5.92 -29.08 -2.37
C PHE A 9 -4.72 -29.61 -1.55
N LEU A 10 -4.94 -30.62 -0.70
CA LEU A 10 -3.90 -31.22 0.16
C LEU A 10 -3.00 -32.25 -0.53
N LYS A 11 -3.27 -32.61 -1.78
CA LYS A 11 -2.44 -33.58 -2.52
C LYS A 11 -1.41 -32.96 -3.45
N ILE A 12 -1.49 -31.65 -3.71
CA ILE A 12 -0.53 -30.93 -4.59
C ILE A 12 0.67 -30.39 -3.80
N ALA A 13 0.53 -30.18 -2.49
CA ALA A 13 1.60 -29.68 -1.62
C ALA A 13 2.64 -30.74 -1.17
N ALA A 14 2.56 -31.97 -1.59
CA ALA A 14 3.41 -33.08 -1.11
C ALA A 14 4.41 -33.63 -2.15
N ALA A 15 4.59 -32.98 -3.30
CA ALA A 15 5.42 -33.53 -4.39
C ALA A 15 6.66 -32.68 -4.78
N ALA A 16 7.00 -31.65 -4.02
CA ALA A 16 8.15 -30.79 -4.32
C ALA A 16 9.19 -30.77 -3.19
N ALA A 17 9.60 -31.94 -2.74
CA ALA A 17 10.78 -32.09 -1.88
C ALA A 17 11.53 -33.32 -2.30
N MET A 18 12.54 -33.17 -3.12
CA MET A 18 13.81 -33.93 -3.13
C MET A 18 14.55 -33.81 -4.47
N SER A 19 15.67 -33.10 -4.41
CA SER A 19 16.96 -33.29 -5.09
C SER A 19 17.69 -31.96 -5.12
N GLY A 20 18.76 -31.67 -4.41
CA GLY A 20 19.96 -32.41 -4.14
C GLY A 20 21.13 -31.84 -4.95
N VAL A 21 21.80 -30.80 -4.38
CA VAL A 21 23.25 -30.49 -4.41
C VAL A 21 24.08 -30.93 -5.63
N THR A 22 24.76 -29.94 -6.26
CA THR A 22 26.25 -29.96 -6.40
C THR A 22 26.80 -28.58 -6.73
N ALA A 23 27.86 -28.25 -6.02
CA ALA A 23 28.71 -27.06 -6.17
C ALA A 23 29.69 -27.19 -7.34
N GLY A 24 30.10 -26.05 -7.90
CA GLY A 24 31.22 -26.02 -8.84
C GLY A 24 31.64 -24.61 -9.20
N ALA A 25 32.78 -24.25 -8.72
CA ALA A 25 33.45 -22.97 -8.61
C ALA A 25 34.00 -22.37 -9.92
N LEU A 26 34.18 -21.04 -9.84
CA LEU A 26 35.29 -20.21 -10.36
C LEU A 26 35.48 -20.06 -11.89
N SER A 27 35.36 -18.86 -12.40
CA SER A 27 36.57 -18.05 -12.71
C SER A 27 36.22 -16.68 -13.31
N ALA A 28 36.86 -15.68 -12.81
CA ALA A 28 36.87 -14.32 -13.30
C ALA A 28 37.67 -14.21 -14.63
N CYS A 29 37.32 -13.23 -15.47
CA CYS A 29 38.28 -12.28 -16.08
C CYS A 29 37.59 -11.21 -16.93
N ASN A 30 37.72 -10.02 -16.47
CA ASN A 30 38.02 -8.72 -17.10
C ASN A 30 37.94 -8.56 -18.63
N ALA A 31 37.31 -7.49 -19.06
CA ALA A 31 37.86 -6.28 -19.71
C ALA A 31 36.95 -5.68 -20.78
N ALA A 32 36.53 -4.48 -20.49
CA ALA A 32 36.62 -3.23 -21.26
C ALA A 32 36.04 -3.12 -22.69
N SER A 33 35.14 -2.14 -22.80
CA SER A 33 35.04 -1.05 -23.77
C SER A 33 34.64 -1.35 -25.23
N GLY A 34 33.67 -0.56 -25.66
CA GLY A 34 33.60 -0.12 -27.06
C GLY A 34 32.19 0.00 -27.63
N SER A 35 31.64 1.19 -27.53
CA SER A 35 30.52 1.67 -28.35
C SER A 35 30.80 1.47 -29.85
N THR A 36 29.78 1.04 -30.60
CA THR A 36 29.42 1.69 -31.88
C THR A 36 28.09 1.17 -32.39
N SER A 37 27.21 2.10 -32.62
CA SER A 37 25.99 1.97 -33.41
C SER A 37 26.32 1.64 -34.85
N THR A 38 25.66 0.66 -35.44
CA THR A 38 25.43 0.64 -36.90
C THR A 38 24.09 -0.03 -37.18
N ALA A 39 23.19 0.78 -37.67
CA ALA A 39 21.99 0.31 -38.35
C ALA A 39 22.43 -0.42 -39.65
N ALA A 40 21.90 -1.63 -39.82
CA ALA A 40 21.99 -2.31 -41.11
C ALA A 40 20.58 -2.75 -41.51
N SER A 41 19.99 -2.00 -42.42
CA SER A 41 18.88 -2.43 -43.24
C SER A 41 19.33 -3.59 -44.12
N GLY A 42 18.73 -4.74 -43.92
CA GLY A 42 18.91 -5.92 -44.77
C GLY A 42 17.55 -6.57 -45.04
N SER A 43 16.93 -6.18 -46.14
CA SER A 43 15.83 -6.90 -46.75
C SER A 43 16.30 -8.29 -47.15
N ALA A 44 15.81 -9.34 -46.47
CA ALA A 44 15.88 -10.70 -46.94
C ALA A 44 14.45 -11.23 -47.11
N ALA A 45 14.10 -11.54 -48.34
CA ALA A 45 12.87 -12.18 -48.71
C ALA A 45 12.76 -13.54 -48.04
N ALA A 46 11.76 -13.73 -47.19
CA ALA A 46 11.44 -15.01 -46.59
C ALA A 46 10.65 -15.86 -47.58
N SER A 47 11.20 -16.98 -47.93
CA SER A 47 10.51 -18.06 -48.62
C SER A 47 9.72 -18.88 -47.60
N GLY A 48 8.38 -18.94 -47.79
CA GLY A 48 7.46 -19.98 -47.38
C GLY A 48 7.66 -20.72 -46.05
N ALA A 49 7.32 -20.12 -44.92
CA ALA A 49 7.05 -20.84 -43.69
C ALA A 49 5.56 -21.20 -43.65
N THR A 50 5.24 -22.49 -43.52
CA THR A 50 3.87 -23.01 -43.38
C THR A 50 3.42 -23.03 -41.91
N GLY A 51 4.19 -22.51 -40.98
CA GLY A 51 3.91 -22.46 -39.56
C GLY A 51 3.20 -21.17 -39.11
N THR A 52 2.54 -21.21 -37.97
CA THR A 52 1.83 -20.08 -37.37
C THR A 52 2.80 -19.04 -36.81
N TYR A 53 3.98 -19.47 -36.35
CA TYR A 53 4.99 -18.64 -35.70
C TYR A 53 6.34 -18.74 -36.38
N ILE A 54 7.12 -17.69 -36.28
CA ILE A 54 8.55 -17.68 -36.55
C ILE A 54 9.25 -18.31 -35.33
N PRO A 55 9.94 -19.45 -35.46
CA PRO A 55 10.61 -20.08 -34.35
C PRO A 55 11.67 -19.18 -33.74
N GLY A 56 11.70 -19.09 -32.40
CA GLY A 56 12.63 -18.25 -31.67
C GLY A 56 12.20 -18.01 -30.23
N THR A 57 13.05 -17.34 -29.48
CA THR A 57 12.74 -16.87 -28.13
C THR A 57 12.52 -15.36 -28.19
N TYR A 58 11.40 -14.92 -27.68
CA TYR A 58 10.95 -13.53 -27.71
C TYR A 58 10.70 -13.04 -26.29
N GLU A 59 11.00 -11.76 -26.06
CA GLU A 59 10.78 -11.09 -24.79
C GLU A 59 9.73 -9.99 -24.98
N GLY A 60 8.75 -9.97 -24.08
CA GLY A 60 7.75 -8.93 -23.98
C GLY A 60 7.78 -8.33 -22.59
N THR A 61 7.47 -7.04 -22.51
CA THR A 61 7.39 -6.31 -21.25
C THR A 61 6.09 -5.54 -21.17
N ALA A 62 5.60 -5.31 -19.94
CA ALA A 62 4.48 -4.42 -19.66
C ALA A 62 4.60 -3.87 -18.24
N GLU A 63 3.99 -2.72 -18.00
CA GLU A 63 3.97 -2.12 -16.66
C GLU A 63 3.02 -2.89 -15.74
N GLY A 64 3.56 -3.33 -14.59
CA GLY A 64 2.81 -3.84 -13.46
C GLY A 64 2.44 -2.74 -12.46
N ILE A 65 2.16 -3.16 -11.23
CA ILE A 65 1.85 -2.22 -10.13
C ILE A 65 3.11 -1.52 -9.61
N SER A 66 4.20 -2.28 -9.43
CA SER A 66 5.42 -1.83 -8.75
C SER A 66 6.63 -1.79 -9.68
N SER A 67 6.59 -2.53 -10.78
CA SER A 67 7.73 -2.76 -11.66
C SER A 67 7.29 -3.08 -13.08
N THR A 68 8.24 -3.07 -13.99
CA THR A 68 8.04 -3.66 -15.33
C THR A 68 8.05 -5.18 -15.21
N VAL A 69 6.93 -5.79 -15.55
CA VAL A 69 6.78 -7.25 -15.68
C VAL A 69 7.41 -7.70 -16.99
N LYS A 70 8.11 -8.84 -16.95
CA LYS A 70 8.74 -9.40 -18.12
C LYS A 70 8.28 -10.84 -18.36
N VAL A 71 7.97 -11.15 -19.63
CA VAL A 71 7.66 -12.50 -20.10
C VAL A 71 8.61 -12.87 -21.23
N THR A 72 9.23 -14.03 -21.11
CA THR A 72 10.06 -14.60 -22.18
C THR A 72 9.40 -15.90 -22.65
N MET A 73 9.12 -15.99 -23.95
CA MET A 73 8.43 -17.13 -24.55
C MET A 73 9.25 -17.71 -25.70
N THR A 74 9.38 -19.02 -25.73
CA THR A 74 10.03 -19.74 -26.84
C THR A 74 8.98 -20.40 -27.71
N PHE A 75 9.06 -20.15 -29.02
CA PHE A 75 8.13 -20.66 -30.02
C PHE A 75 8.82 -21.63 -30.97
N SER A 76 8.13 -22.74 -31.26
CA SER A 76 8.34 -23.52 -32.48
C SER A 76 7.46 -22.99 -33.59
N GLU A 77 7.51 -23.58 -34.80
CA GLU A 77 6.62 -23.17 -35.91
C GLU A 77 5.14 -23.20 -35.58
N ASN A 78 4.70 -24.03 -34.62
CA ASN A 78 3.29 -24.27 -34.36
C ASN A 78 2.87 -24.19 -32.91
N ALA A 79 3.78 -23.99 -31.96
CA ALA A 79 3.47 -24.00 -30.53
C ALA A 79 4.45 -23.18 -29.69
N VAL A 80 3.99 -22.72 -28.54
CA VAL A 80 4.84 -22.27 -27.44
C VAL A 80 5.48 -23.50 -26.80
N THR A 81 6.79 -23.46 -26.59
CA THR A 81 7.57 -24.58 -26.03
C THR A 81 8.12 -24.28 -24.65
N ASP A 82 8.25 -23.01 -24.29
CA ASP A 82 8.69 -22.59 -22.96
C ASP A 82 8.18 -21.17 -22.65
N VAL A 83 7.92 -20.91 -21.35
CA VAL A 83 7.50 -19.61 -20.82
C VAL A 83 8.23 -19.34 -19.52
N VAL A 84 8.83 -18.16 -19.40
CA VAL A 84 9.37 -17.62 -18.17
C VAL A 84 8.62 -16.31 -17.84
N VAL A 85 8.12 -16.20 -16.63
CA VAL A 85 7.43 -15.00 -16.13
C VAL A 85 8.27 -14.40 -15.00
N ASP A 86 8.70 -13.17 -15.15
CA ASP A 86 9.41 -12.42 -14.12
C ASP A 86 8.53 -11.28 -13.61
N THR A 87 7.99 -11.50 -12.42
CA THR A 87 7.24 -10.52 -11.63
C THR A 87 7.95 -10.20 -10.32
N SER A 88 9.27 -10.44 -10.23
CA SER A 88 10.03 -10.32 -8.99
C SER A 88 10.05 -8.91 -8.40
N GLY A 89 9.89 -7.89 -9.23
CA GLY A 89 9.77 -6.48 -8.81
C GLY A 89 8.37 -6.08 -8.33
N GLU A 90 7.38 -6.96 -8.47
CA GLU A 90 6.02 -6.73 -8.02
C GLU A 90 5.87 -6.94 -6.50
N THR A 91 4.70 -6.59 -5.94
CA THR A 91 4.41 -6.79 -4.51
C THR A 91 4.64 -8.24 -4.09
N ALA A 92 5.55 -8.47 -3.16
CA ALA A 92 6.06 -9.80 -2.80
C ALA A 92 4.96 -10.82 -2.44
N SER A 93 3.94 -10.40 -1.67
CA SER A 93 2.86 -11.29 -1.20
C SER A 93 1.76 -11.56 -2.24
N TYR A 94 1.77 -10.87 -3.38
CA TYR A 94 0.72 -10.91 -4.39
C TYR A 94 1.32 -11.07 -5.79
N GLY A 95 1.80 -9.98 -6.39
CA GLY A 95 2.27 -9.98 -7.75
C GLY A 95 3.49 -10.88 -7.98
N ALA A 96 4.50 -10.78 -7.13
CA ALA A 96 5.69 -11.62 -7.22
C ALA A 96 5.36 -13.12 -6.99
N ALA A 97 4.47 -13.41 -6.05
CA ALA A 97 4.04 -14.78 -5.76
C ALA A 97 3.17 -15.43 -6.86
N ALA A 98 2.64 -14.63 -7.79
CA ALA A 98 1.77 -15.12 -8.86
C ALA A 98 2.53 -15.68 -10.08
N ALA A 99 3.85 -15.49 -10.17
CA ALA A 99 4.64 -15.82 -11.35
C ALA A 99 4.48 -17.26 -11.85
N ASP A 100 4.58 -18.24 -10.95
CA ASP A 100 4.50 -19.66 -11.32
C ASP A 100 3.11 -20.04 -11.83
N GLU A 101 2.04 -19.56 -11.19
CA GLU A 101 0.67 -19.83 -11.61
C GLU A 101 0.37 -19.18 -12.97
N LEU A 102 0.80 -17.94 -13.19
CA LEU A 102 0.65 -17.24 -14.46
C LEU A 102 1.43 -17.94 -15.59
N ARG A 103 2.64 -18.40 -15.31
CA ARG A 103 3.44 -19.21 -16.24
C ARG A 103 2.71 -20.49 -16.64
N GLU A 104 2.16 -21.21 -15.67
CA GLU A 104 1.41 -22.46 -15.94
C GLU A 104 0.15 -22.20 -16.77
N GLN A 105 -0.56 -21.11 -16.50
CA GLN A 105 -1.73 -20.71 -17.28
C GLN A 105 -1.36 -20.38 -18.73
N LEU A 106 -0.29 -19.60 -18.98
CA LEU A 106 0.20 -19.27 -20.32
C LEU A 106 0.63 -20.51 -21.10
N MET A 107 1.35 -21.43 -20.46
CA MET A 107 1.75 -22.69 -21.07
C MET A 107 0.53 -23.58 -21.43
N ALA A 108 -0.47 -23.64 -20.57
CA ALA A 108 -1.67 -24.44 -20.79
C ALA A 108 -2.61 -23.86 -21.84
N ALA A 109 -2.77 -22.53 -21.87
CA ALA A 109 -3.65 -21.83 -22.80
C ALA A 109 -3.12 -21.83 -24.24
N GLY A 110 -1.80 -21.81 -24.43
CA GLY A 110 -1.18 -21.60 -25.74
C GLY A 110 -1.56 -20.26 -26.38
N SER A 111 -1.96 -19.30 -25.55
CA SER A 111 -2.35 -17.92 -25.93
C SER A 111 -2.01 -16.97 -24.78
N ALA A 112 -2.07 -15.67 -25.05
CA ALA A 112 -1.91 -14.66 -24.00
C ALA A 112 -3.19 -14.45 -23.17
N GLU A 113 -4.33 -15.00 -23.58
CA GLU A 113 -5.60 -14.91 -22.88
C GLU A 113 -5.67 -16.00 -21.81
N ILE A 114 -5.55 -15.59 -20.53
CA ILE A 114 -5.56 -16.44 -19.34
C ILE A 114 -6.48 -15.87 -18.26
N ASP A 115 -6.86 -16.67 -17.28
CA ASP A 115 -7.77 -16.22 -16.21
C ASP A 115 -7.11 -15.23 -15.23
N GLY A 116 -5.78 -15.32 -15.11
CA GLY A 116 -5.03 -14.52 -14.13
C GLY A 116 -5.11 -15.11 -12.71
N VAL A 117 -4.54 -14.38 -11.75
CA VAL A 117 -4.47 -14.78 -10.33
C VAL A 117 -5.28 -13.82 -9.48
N SER A 118 -6.20 -14.36 -8.67
CA SER A 118 -7.04 -13.57 -7.77
C SER A 118 -6.19 -12.80 -6.76
N GLY A 119 -6.45 -11.51 -6.62
CA GLY A 119 -5.68 -10.60 -5.76
C GLY A 119 -4.43 -10.01 -6.44
N SER A 120 -4.09 -10.45 -7.67
CA SER A 120 -2.96 -9.95 -8.46
C SER A 120 -3.40 -9.46 -9.84
N THR A 121 -4.58 -8.85 -9.93
CA THR A 121 -5.24 -8.53 -11.21
C THR A 121 -4.40 -7.64 -12.12
N VAL A 122 -3.78 -6.58 -11.59
CA VAL A 122 -2.93 -5.66 -12.39
C VAL A 122 -1.69 -6.39 -12.90
N THR A 123 -0.99 -7.12 -12.03
CA THR A 123 0.19 -7.94 -12.43
C THR A 123 -0.20 -9.00 -13.45
N SER A 124 -1.35 -9.68 -13.28
CA SER A 124 -1.85 -10.67 -14.25
C SER A 124 -2.11 -10.05 -15.63
N LYS A 125 -2.74 -8.87 -15.68
CA LYS A 125 -2.96 -8.15 -16.94
C LYS A 125 -1.64 -7.69 -17.58
N ALA A 126 -0.67 -7.26 -16.77
CA ALA A 126 0.67 -6.93 -17.27
C ALA A 126 1.37 -8.17 -17.88
N VAL A 127 1.26 -9.34 -17.23
CA VAL A 127 1.78 -10.61 -17.78
C VAL A 127 1.08 -10.97 -19.10
N MET A 128 -0.25 -10.84 -19.17
CA MET A 128 -0.99 -11.07 -20.43
C MET A 128 -0.51 -10.15 -21.55
N LYS A 129 -0.33 -8.86 -21.26
CA LYS A 129 0.17 -7.88 -22.21
C LYS A 129 1.60 -8.18 -22.67
N ALA A 130 2.49 -8.51 -21.75
CA ALA A 130 3.86 -8.92 -22.06
C ALA A 130 3.87 -10.20 -22.94
N ALA A 131 3.00 -11.17 -22.63
CA ALA A 131 2.83 -12.36 -23.45
C ALA A 131 2.27 -12.04 -24.85
N GLN A 132 1.29 -11.14 -24.99
CA GLN A 132 0.80 -10.65 -26.28
C GLN A 132 1.91 -10.10 -27.14
N ASN A 133 2.85 -9.35 -26.53
CA ASN A 133 4.02 -8.83 -27.22
C ASN A 133 4.96 -9.94 -27.72
N CYS A 134 5.13 -11.02 -26.96
CA CYS A 134 5.87 -12.19 -27.43
C CYS A 134 5.18 -12.87 -28.62
N TYR A 135 3.85 -13.03 -28.57
CA TYR A 135 3.06 -13.56 -29.68
C TYR A 135 3.13 -12.70 -30.92
N ALA A 136 3.03 -11.36 -30.77
CA ALA A 136 3.15 -10.41 -31.87
C ALA A 136 4.50 -10.54 -32.58
N GLN A 137 5.61 -10.56 -31.79
CA GLN A 137 6.95 -10.77 -32.33
C GLN A 137 7.08 -12.11 -33.06
N ALA A 138 6.56 -13.20 -32.49
CA ALA A 138 6.60 -14.53 -33.11
C ALA A 138 5.77 -14.61 -34.40
N LYS A 139 4.78 -13.75 -34.59
CA LYS A 139 4.00 -13.62 -35.83
C LYS A 139 4.58 -12.60 -36.81
N GLY A 140 5.60 -11.84 -36.42
CA GLY A 140 6.16 -10.73 -37.21
C GLY A 140 5.25 -9.49 -37.22
N GLU A 141 4.39 -9.36 -36.22
CA GLU A 141 3.50 -8.21 -36.01
C GLU A 141 4.21 -7.10 -35.19
N ALA A 142 3.66 -5.89 -35.20
CA ALA A 142 4.17 -4.79 -34.40
C ALA A 142 3.92 -5.04 -32.89
N VAL A 143 4.90 -4.73 -32.06
CA VAL A 143 4.79 -4.82 -30.60
C VAL A 143 4.20 -3.52 -30.06
N VAL A 144 3.23 -3.64 -29.17
CA VAL A 144 2.66 -2.51 -28.43
C VAL A 144 3.31 -2.47 -27.05
N THR A 145 4.19 -1.52 -26.81
CA THR A 145 4.83 -1.31 -25.50
C THR A 145 4.02 -0.33 -24.66
N SER A 146 3.84 -0.65 -23.37
CA SER A 146 3.26 0.31 -22.44
C SER A 146 4.15 1.55 -22.31
N VAL A 147 3.51 2.71 -22.18
CA VAL A 147 4.19 3.98 -22.01
C VAL A 147 4.19 4.37 -20.55
N GLN A 148 5.37 4.66 -20.02
CA GLN A 148 5.49 5.14 -18.64
C GLN A 148 5.13 6.62 -18.54
N LEU A 149 4.30 6.95 -17.55
CA LEU A 149 4.01 8.34 -17.20
C LEU A 149 5.28 9.00 -16.63
N PRO A 150 5.46 10.31 -16.82
CA PRO A 150 6.62 11.04 -16.32
C PRO A 150 6.79 10.86 -14.82
N THR A 151 8.00 10.55 -14.38
CA THR A 151 8.40 10.52 -12.96
C THR A 151 9.47 11.57 -12.72
N GLY A 152 9.66 12.01 -11.46
CA GLY A 152 10.86 12.75 -11.10
C GLY A 152 12.10 11.87 -11.16
N ASP A 153 13.23 12.39 -10.70
CA ASP A 153 14.47 11.64 -10.54
C ASP A 153 15.10 11.89 -9.16
N GLU A 154 16.26 11.30 -8.92
CA GLU A 154 16.97 11.40 -7.64
C GLU A 154 17.38 12.83 -7.23
N ASN A 155 17.46 13.76 -8.18
CA ASN A 155 17.86 15.15 -7.94
C ASN A 155 16.67 16.11 -7.97
N ASP A 156 15.60 15.73 -8.66
CA ASP A 156 14.38 16.53 -8.82
C ASP A 156 13.14 15.64 -8.85
N TRP A 157 12.59 15.35 -7.67
CA TRP A 157 11.37 14.54 -7.53
C TRP A 157 10.16 15.17 -8.22
N LEU A 158 10.12 16.50 -8.31
CA LEU A 158 9.00 17.20 -8.96
C LEU A 158 9.11 17.09 -10.48
N GLY A 159 10.30 17.23 -11.05
CA GLY A 159 10.50 17.31 -12.48
C GLY A 159 9.80 18.50 -13.13
N THR A 160 9.75 18.48 -14.44
CA THR A 160 9.10 19.54 -15.23
C THR A 160 7.73 19.09 -15.70
N GLU A 161 6.74 20.02 -15.70
CA GLU A 161 5.44 19.77 -16.32
C GLU A 161 5.62 19.36 -17.77
N PRO A 162 4.96 18.28 -18.25
CA PRO A 162 5.09 17.84 -19.63
C PRO A 162 4.62 18.91 -20.62
N ASP A 163 5.48 19.23 -21.58
CA ASP A 163 5.12 20.04 -22.75
C ASP A 163 4.55 19.14 -23.83
N ILE A 164 3.24 19.16 -24.00
CA ILE A 164 2.51 18.27 -24.91
C ILE A 164 2.05 19.09 -26.12
N ASP A 165 2.58 18.73 -27.29
CA ASP A 165 2.20 19.36 -28.55
C ASP A 165 0.69 19.13 -28.81
N GLU A 166 -0.03 20.19 -29.19
CA GLU A 166 -1.44 20.10 -29.60
C GLU A 166 -1.69 19.04 -30.69
N ALA A 167 -0.73 18.85 -31.59
CA ALA A 167 -0.81 17.83 -32.63
C ALA A 167 -0.69 16.39 -32.11
N ALA A 168 -0.17 16.19 -30.90
CA ALA A 168 -0.09 14.88 -30.25
C ALA A 168 -1.39 14.48 -29.55
N ILE A 169 -2.30 15.42 -29.34
CA ILE A 169 -3.62 15.15 -28.73
C ILE A 169 -4.54 14.66 -29.83
N THR A 170 -4.84 13.37 -29.82
CA THR A 170 -5.61 12.72 -30.87
C THR A 170 -7.11 12.60 -30.60
N GLU A 171 -7.50 12.73 -29.32
CA GLU A 171 -8.88 12.67 -28.88
C GLU A 171 -9.22 13.82 -27.94
N THR A 172 -10.50 14.22 -27.97
CA THR A 172 -11.06 15.21 -27.05
C THR A 172 -12.40 14.72 -26.54
N TRP A 173 -12.54 14.68 -25.21
CA TRP A 173 -13.76 14.28 -24.52
C TRP A 173 -14.31 15.46 -23.71
N ASP A 174 -15.63 15.56 -23.60
CA ASP A 174 -16.31 16.59 -22.83
C ASP A 174 -17.14 15.96 -21.71
N THR A 175 -17.04 16.49 -20.50
CA THR A 175 -17.85 16.09 -19.36
C THR A 175 -18.02 17.24 -18.36
N ASP A 176 -18.89 17.07 -17.35
CA ASP A 176 -18.99 18.06 -16.27
C ASP A 176 -17.88 17.88 -15.23
N ILE A 177 -17.62 16.63 -14.86
CA ILE A 177 -16.69 16.27 -13.78
C ILE A 177 -15.70 15.21 -14.30
N VAL A 178 -14.40 15.45 -14.09
CA VAL A 178 -13.37 14.44 -14.31
C VAL A 178 -12.89 13.91 -12.96
N ILE A 179 -12.89 12.60 -12.78
CA ILE A 179 -12.35 11.89 -11.63
C ILE A 179 -11.08 11.16 -12.10
N VAL A 180 -9.94 11.40 -11.42
CA VAL A 180 -8.65 10.81 -11.79
C VAL A 180 -8.23 9.81 -10.74
N GLY A 181 -8.12 8.54 -11.12
CA GLY A 181 -7.77 7.40 -10.26
C GLY A 181 -9.00 6.60 -9.82
N ALA A 182 -8.97 5.28 -10.00
CA ALA A 182 -10.03 4.34 -9.63
C ALA A 182 -9.69 3.53 -8.35
N GLY A 183 -9.07 4.20 -7.38
CA GLY A 183 -8.89 3.71 -6.01
C GLY A 183 -10.11 3.99 -5.14
N ASN A 184 -9.94 3.87 -3.81
CA ASN A 184 -11.03 4.06 -2.83
C ASN A 184 -11.74 5.41 -2.95
N GLY A 185 -11.01 6.48 -3.19
CA GLY A 185 -11.58 7.83 -3.34
C GLY A 185 -12.34 7.98 -4.66
N GLY A 186 -11.70 7.64 -5.77
CA GLY A 186 -12.30 7.81 -7.10
C GLY A 186 -13.52 6.94 -7.31
N MET A 187 -13.48 5.66 -6.91
CA MET A 187 -14.62 4.77 -7.03
C MET A 187 -15.81 5.18 -6.14
N CYS A 188 -15.53 5.68 -4.92
CA CYS A 188 -16.57 6.24 -4.06
C CYS A 188 -17.20 7.50 -4.66
N ALA A 189 -16.37 8.40 -5.23
CA ALA A 189 -16.84 9.59 -5.95
C ALA A 189 -17.69 9.23 -7.17
N ALA A 190 -17.21 8.29 -7.99
CA ALA A 190 -17.93 7.82 -9.17
C ALA A 190 -19.28 7.17 -8.82
N ALA A 191 -19.32 6.33 -7.78
CA ALA A 191 -20.55 5.72 -7.30
C ALA A 191 -21.55 6.78 -6.82
N TYR A 192 -21.08 7.81 -6.08
CA TYR A 192 -21.95 8.90 -5.64
C TYR A 192 -22.43 9.78 -6.80
N ALA A 193 -21.56 10.07 -7.76
CA ALA A 193 -21.93 10.80 -8.98
C ALA A 193 -22.96 10.03 -9.81
N ALA A 194 -22.77 8.73 -9.99
CA ALA A 194 -23.70 7.85 -10.72
C ALA A 194 -25.07 7.74 -10.04
N GLN A 195 -25.09 7.66 -8.69
CA GLN A 195 -26.35 7.66 -7.94
C GLN A 195 -27.17 8.93 -8.18
N ASN A 196 -26.50 10.06 -8.34
CA ASN A 196 -27.14 11.37 -8.56
C ASN A 196 -27.34 11.72 -10.05
N GLY A 197 -27.05 10.80 -10.97
CA GLY A 197 -27.23 11.00 -12.41
C GLY A 197 -26.37 12.12 -13.00
N LEU A 198 -25.20 12.37 -12.42
CA LEU A 198 -24.29 13.42 -12.86
C LEU A 198 -23.54 13.01 -14.13
N ASN A 199 -23.17 13.99 -14.95
CA ASN A 199 -22.30 13.78 -16.11
C ASN A 199 -20.83 13.80 -15.63
N PHE A 200 -20.14 12.62 -15.65
CA PHE A 200 -18.77 12.49 -15.24
C PHE A 200 -18.02 11.44 -16.05
N ARG A 201 -16.70 11.52 -16.03
CA ARG A 201 -15.79 10.45 -16.47
C ARG A 201 -14.81 10.14 -15.35
N ILE A 202 -14.44 8.87 -15.23
CA ILE A 202 -13.39 8.41 -14.34
C ILE A 202 -12.31 7.71 -15.14
N ILE A 203 -11.07 8.17 -15.02
CA ILE A 203 -9.89 7.60 -15.68
C ILE A 203 -8.99 6.88 -14.69
N GLU A 204 -8.35 5.79 -15.13
CA GLU A 204 -7.41 4.99 -14.33
C GLU A 204 -6.22 4.56 -15.21
N GLN A 205 -5.01 4.81 -14.71
CA GLN A 205 -3.78 4.47 -15.44
C GLN A 205 -3.56 2.97 -15.60
N ASN A 206 -4.08 2.17 -14.66
CA ASN A 206 -3.99 0.71 -14.68
C ASN A 206 -5.16 0.10 -15.43
N ALA A 207 -5.07 -1.20 -15.70
CA ALA A 207 -6.10 -1.95 -16.40
C ALA A 207 -7.25 -2.47 -15.50
N ALA A 208 -7.29 -2.09 -14.22
CA ALA A 208 -8.32 -2.50 -13.26
C ALA A 208 -8.48 -1.48 -12.13
N VAL A 209 -9.62 -1.53 -11.45
CA VAL A 209 -9.82 -0.77 -10.21
C VAL A 209 -8.86 -1.26 -9.12
N MET A 210 -8.44 -0.32 -8.27
CA MET A 210 -7.52 -0.59 -7.17
C MET A 210 -8.29 -0.63 -5.85
N ASP A 211 -8.13 -1.70 -5.07
CA ASP A 211 -8.71 -1.82 -3.73
C ASP A 211 -7.61 -2.19 -2.72
N THR A 212 -6.96 -1.18 -2.20
CA THR A 212 -5.84 -1.35 -1.27
C THR A 212 -6.27 -1.49 0.18
N ARG A 213 -7.46 -0.99 0.54
CA ARG A 213 -7.98 -1.00 1.92
C ARG A 213 -9.49 -1.17 1.92
N HIS A 214 -9.97 -2.27 2.47
CA HIS A 214 -11.40 -2.52 2.69
C HIS A 214 -11.92 -1.82 3.95
N TRP A 215 -11.07 -1.55 4.94
CA TRP A 215 -11.45 -0.90 6.18
C TRP A 215 -11.50 0.61 6.03
N TYR A 216 -12.61 1.20 6.49
CA TYR A 216 -12.74 2.65 6.58
C TYR A 216 -13.40 3.04 7.90
N GLY A 217 -13.04 4.20 8.44
CA GLY A 217 -13.56 4.74 9.70
C GLY A 217 -14.64 5.79 9.46
N ALA A 218 -15.76 5.63 10.15
CA ALA A 218 -16.83 6.62 10.27
C ALA A 218 -17.29 6.67 11.71
N ILE A 219 -17.89 7.77 12.13
CA ILE A 219 -18.46 7.92 13.48
C ILE A 219 -19.95 8.20 13.39
N ASP A 220 -20.69 7.82 14.42
CA ASP A 220 -22.13 8.09 14.59
C ASP A 220 -23.01 7.64 13.39
N SER A 221 -22.59 6.61 12.65
CA SER A 221 -23.34 6.08 11.53
C SER A 221 -24.67 5.46 11.98
N SER A 222 -25.62 5.27 11.04
CA SER A 222 -26.88 4.61 11.32
C SER A 222 -26.68 3.18 11.84
N GLU A 223 -25.65 2.48 11.38
CA GLU A 223 -25.30 1.14 11.85
C GLU A 223 -24.74 1.15 13.27
N ALA A 224 -23.88 2.10 13.61
CA ALA A 224 -23.39 2.28 14.97
C ALA A 224 -24.54 2.53 15.96
N GLN A 225 -25.52 3.35 15.55
CA GLN A 225 -26.71 3.61 16.37
C GLN A 225 -27.56 2.35 16.55
N LYS A 226 -27.76 1.54 15.51
CA LYS A 226 -28.49 0.25 15.60
C LYS A 226 -27.79 -0.73 16.55
N GLN A 227 -26.46 -0.70 16.60
CA GLN A 227 -25.66 -1.52 17.51
C GLN A 227 -25.58 -0.96 18.94
N GLY A 228 -26.22 0.18 19.21
CA GLY A 228 -26.25 0.81 20.54
C GLY A 228 -24.93 1.46 20.94
N VAL A 229 -24.08 1.81 19.97
CA VAL A 229 -22.82 2.51 20.22
C VAL A 229 -23.12 3.94 20.69
N PRO A 230 -22.53 4.39 21.81
CA PRO A 230 -22.72 5.76 22.27
C PRO A 230 -22.23 6.79 21.24
N PRO A 231 -22.90 7.95 21.12
CA PRO A 231 -22.43 9.03 20.29
C PRO A 231 -21.03 9.50 20.68
N VAL A 232 -20.22 9.86 19.70
CA VAL A 232 -18.88 10.39 19.92
C VAL A 232 -18.95 11.86 20.34
N ASP A 233 -18.22 12.24 21.39
CA ASP A 233 -17.97 13.66 21.66
C ASP A 233 -17.07 14.26 20.59
N ARG A 234 -17.68 14.98 19.65
CA ARG A 234 -16.99 15.52 18.47
C ARG A 234 -15.97 16.59 18.81
N ALA A 235 -16.19 17.34 19.92
CA ALA A 235 -15.26 18.37 20.35
C ALA A 235 -14.00 17.75 20.98
N GLU A 236 -14.20 16.72 21.80
CA GLU A 236 -13.11 15.93 22.38
C GLU A 236 -12.31 15.24 21.27
N LEU A 237 -12.99 14.55 20.34
CA LEU A 237 -12.35 13.90 19.19
C LEU A 237 -11.49 14.87 18.35
N LEU A 238 -12.03 16.07 18.03
CA LEU A 238 -11.29 17.11 17.31
C LEU A 238 -10.03 17.54 18.08
N SER A 239 -10.18 17.71 19.40
CA SER A 239 -9.06 18.08 20.28
C SER A 239 -7.97 16.99 20.29
N GLU A 240 -8.37 15.72 20.41
CA GLU A 240 -7.43 14.60 20.45
C GLU A 240 -6.71 14.40 19.10
N ILE A 241 -7.41 14.49 17.98
CA ILE A 241 -6.76 14.45 16.64
C ILE A 241 -5.77 15.62 16.52
N SER A 242 -6.19 16.85 16.86
CA SER A 242 -5.33 18.01 16.78
C SER A 242 -4.10 17.88 17.68
N ARG A 243 -4.27 17.37 18.90
CA ARG A 243 -3.17 17.12 19.85
C ARG A 243 -2.18 16.08 19.28
N SER A 244 -2.67 14.99 18.71
CA SER A 244 -1.83 13.95 18.12
C SER A 244 -0.99 14.47 16.95
N MET A 245 -1.49 15.47 16.21
CA MET A 245 -0.77 16.16 15.13
C MET A 245 0.11 17.33 15.64
N GLY A 246 0.23 17.50 16.95
CA GLY A 246 0.94 18.66 17.50
C GLY A 246 0.33 20.01 17.11
N GLY A 247 -0.98 20.06 16.86
CA GLY A 247 -1.72 21.26 16.44
C GLY A 247 -1.51 21.67 14.97
N ARG A 248 -0.84 20.84 14.15
CA ARG A 248 -0.46 21.19 12.78
C ARG A 248 -1.54 20.91 11.73
N CYS A 249 -2.59 20.13 12.04
CA CYS A 249 -3.70 19.90 11.11
C CYS A 249 -4.59 21.14 10.96
N ASP A 250 -5.24 21.29 9.81
CA ASP A 250 -6.35 22.23 9.67
C ASP A 250 -7.61 21.61 10.31
N GLN A 251 -8.00 22.14 11.47
CA GLN A 251 -9.14 21.61 12.22
C GLN A 251 -10.47 21.75 11.48
N ARG A 252 -10.59 22.64 10.50
CA ARG A 252 -11.80 22.75 9.66
C ARG A 252 -11.90 21.52 8.74
N VAL A 253 -10.77 21.10 8.16
CA VAL A 253 -10.68 19.89 7.34
C VAL A 253 -10.97 18.63 8.17
N VAL A 254 -10.43 18.56 9.39
CA VAL A 254 -10.75 17.45 10.33
C VAL A 254 -12.24 17.42 10.65
N LYS A 255 -12.86 18.59 10.89
CA LYS A 255 -14.31 18.70 11.17
C LYS A 255 -15.18 18.23 10.00
N THR A 256 -14.73 18.38 8.75
CA THR A 256 -15.46 17.85 7.59
C THR A 256 -15.64 16.33 7.70
N TRP A 257 -14.57 15.60 8.01
CA TRP A 257 -14.68 14.15 8.23
C TRP A 257 -15.55 13.81 9.47
N ILE A 258 -15.34 14.50 10.60
CA ILE A 258 -16.13 14.31 11.82
C ILE A 258 -17.64 14.48 11.57
N ASN A 259 -18.01 15.46 10.75
CA ASN A 259 -19.40 15.78 10.50
C ASN A 259 -20.08 14.95 9.40
N GLU A 260 -19.31 14.49 8.40
CA GLU A 260 -19.87 13.91 7.19
C GLU A 260 -19.57 12.40 7.03
N SER A 261 -18.72 11.81 7.89
CA SER A 261 -18.35 10.39 7.76
C SER A 261 -19.52 9.43 7.99
N ALA A 262 -20.50 9.79 8.84
CA ALA A 262 -21.73 9.00 9.01
C ALA A 262 -22.50 8.86 7.69
N ALA A 263 -22.75 9.99 7.00
CA ALA A 263 -23.48 10.00 5.75
C ALA A 263 -22.70 9.25 4.64
N MET A 264 -21.36 9.35 4.64
CA MET A 264 -20.52 8.55 3.73
C MET A 264 -20.73 7.06 3.99
N HIS A 265 -20.68 6.60 5.27
CA HIS A 265 -20.90 5.20 5.59
C HIS A 265 -22.29 4.73 5.15
N ASP A 266 -23.34 5.49 5.47
CA ASP A 266 -24.72 5.13 5.13
C ASP A 266 -24.92 5.02 3.60
N PHE A 267 -24.25 5.89 2.81
CA PHE A 267 -24.21 5.79 1.36
C PHE A 267 -23.52 4.49 0.89
N VAL A 268 -22.31 4.20 1.40
CA VAL A 268 -21.56 3.00 1.04
C VAL A 268 -22.34 1.75 1.42
N ALA A 269 -22.92 1.72 2.61
CA ALA A 269 -23.75 0.61 3.09
C ALA A 269 -24.95 0.34 2.18
N SER A 270 -25.57 1.39 1.62
CA SER A 270 -26.70 1.23 0.70
C SER A 270 -26.34 0.55 -0.63
N ILE A 271 -25.09 0.67 -1.08
CA ILE A 271 -24.61 -0.03 -2.28
C ILE A 271 -24.24 -1.48 -1.94
N LEU A 272 -23.65 -1.69 -0.77
CA LEU A 272 -23.13 -3.00 -0.34
C LEU A 272 -24.22 -3.88 0.32
N GLU A 273 -25.47 -3.44 0.44
CA GLU A 273 -26.53 -4.13 1.19
C GLU A 273 -26.84 -5.56 0.71
N ASN A 274 -26.59 -5.85 -0.56
CA ASN A 274 -26.80 -7.16 -1.16
C ASN A 274 -25.55 -8.04 -1.19
N GLU A 275 -24.43 -7.54 -0.70
CA GLU A 275 -23.18 -8.28 -0.63
C GLU A 275 -22.94 -8.80 0.82
N PRO A 276 -22.23 -9.90 0.99
CA PRO A 276 -22.04 -10.53 2.31
C PRO A 276 -21.02 -9.78 3.18
N TYR A 277 -21.09 -8.46 3.27
CA TYR A 277 -20.20 -7.67 4.12
C TYR A 277 -20.65 -7.66 5.56
N ASN A 278 -19.70 -7.82 6.47
CA ASN A 278 -19.90 -7.60 7.88
C ASN A 278 -19.65 -6.12 8.23
N TYR A 279 -20.69 -5.46 8.68
CA TYR A 279 -20.55 -4.15 9.30
C TYR A 279 -20.13 -4.34 10.75
N VAL A 280 -18.85 -4.17 11.01
CA VAL A 280 -18.34 -4.15 12.39
C VAL A 280 -18.22 -2.70 12.80
N CYS A 281 -19.02 -2.30 13.78
CA CYS A 281 -18.60 -1.15 14.56
C CYS A 281 -17.33 -1.61 15.27
N ASN A 282 -16.19 -1.12 14.88
CA ASN A 282 -14.97 -1.46 15.57
C ASN A 282 -14.98 -0.80 16.93
N LEU A 283 -15.54 -1.57 17.76
CA LEU A 283 -15.43 -1.41 19.16
C LEU A 283 -14.21 -2.20 19.67
N THR A 284 -13.11 -2.12 18.93
CA THR A 284 -11.90 -2.09 19.67
C THR A 284 -12.18 -1.12 20.72
N SER A 285 -13.13 -0.59 20.48
CA SER A 285 -13.85 0.38 21.14
C SER A 285 -14.99 -0.14 21.98
N GLY A 286 -15.63 -1.20 21.85
CA GLY A 286 -16.82 -1.47 22.65
C GLY A 286 -16.52 -2.14 23.96
N ASP A 287 -15.78 -3.18 23.93
CA ASP A 287 -15.30 -3.80 25.16
C ASP A 287 -14.11 -3.02 25.75
N GLU A 288 -13.36 -2.35 24.91
CA GLU A 288 -12.23 -1.51 25.25
C GLU A 288 -12.63 -0.19 25.91
N ALA A 289 -13.80 0.36 25.62
CA ALA A 289 -14.36 1.46 26.40
C ALA A 289 -14.60 1.09 27.88
N LYS A 290 -14.49 -0.21 28.22
CA LYS A 290 -14.53 -0.72 29.59
C LYS A 290 -13.15 -1.04 30.15
N TRP A 291 -12.07 -0.86 29.36
CA TRP A 291 -10.73 -1.12 29.86
C TRP A 291 -10.32 -0.09 30.89
N PRO A 292 -9.58 -0.50 31.90
CA PRO A 292 -8.97 0.44 32.81
C PRO A 292 -8.05 1.41 32.08
N ASP A 293 -7.98 2.66 32.51
CA ASP A 293 -7.15 3.71 31.90
C ASP A 293 -5.66 3.33 31.79
N ASP A 294 -5.18 2.47 32.69
CA ASP A 294 -3.79 2.00 32.71
C ASP A 294 -3.45 0.96 31.65
N THR A 295 -4.46 0.41 30.95
CA THR A 295 -4.26 -0.57 29.88
C THR A 295 -4.22 0.04 28.49
N GLN A 296 -4.48 1.33 28.35
CA GLN A 296 -4.48 2.02 27.07
C GLN A 296 -3.06 2.21 26.52
N VAL A 297 -2.87 1.91 25.24
CA VAL A 297 -1.58 1.97 24.53
C VAL A 297 -1.20 3.38 24.13
N SER A 298 -2.21 4.18 23.86
CA SER A 298 -2.07 5.51 23.30
C SER A 298 -1.79 6.52 24.43
N GLN A 299 -1.07 7.59 24.11
CA GLN A 299 -0.97 8.75 24.99
C GLN A 299 -2.33 9.46 25.16
N THR A 300 -3.32 9.11 24.33
CA THR A 300 -4.70 9.52 24.50
C THR A 300 -5.39 8.55 25.42
N LYS A 301 -6.13 9.05 26.39
CA LYS A 301 -6.94 8.24 27.29
C LYS A 301 -8.17 7.62 26.63
N PHE A 302 -8.43 7.93 25.36
CA PHE A 302 -9.69 7.67 24.69
C PHE A 302 -9.48 6.97 23.36
N MET A 303 -10.24 5.89 23.13
CA MET A 303 -10.60 5.43 21.82
C MET A 303 -12.01 5.85 21.48
N PHE A 304 -12.17 6.36 20.28
CA PHE A 304 -13.47 6.74 19.78
C PHE A 304 -14.09 5.61 18.97
N PRO A 305 -15.37 5.27 19.20
CA PRO A 305 -16.07 4.29 18.38
C PRO A 305 -16.06 4.70 16.91
N VAL A 306 -15.68 3.78 16.05
CA VAL A 306 -15.69 4.03 14.60
C VAL A 306 -16.34 2.87 13.86
N GLN A 307 -17.15 3.17 12.87
CA GLN A 307 -17.74 2.18 11.98
C GLN A 307 -16.68 1.69 10.99
N GLN A 308 -16.58 0.39 10.85
CA GLN A 308 -15.74 -0.25 9.84
C GLN A 308 -16.55 -1.26 9.03
N VAL A 309 -16.19 -1.45 7.79
CA VAL A 309 -16.62 -2.57 6.98
C VAL A 309 -15.46 -3.57 6.92
N ASP A 310 -15.76 -4.78 7.30
CA ASP A 310 -14.84 -5.90 7.22
C ASP A 310 -15.36 -6.90 6.18
N TYR A 311 -14.63 -7.11 5.11
CA TYR A 311 -14.86 -8.22 4.22
C TYR A 311 -13.76 -9.28 4.39
N ARG A 312 -14.11 -10.53 4.18
CA ARG A 312 -13.22 -11.66 4.41
C ARG A 312 -12.65 -12.18 3.11
N ALA A 313 -11.55 -12.91 3.21
CA ALA A 313 -10.94 -13.54 2.04
C ALA A 313 -11.96 -14.39 1.27
N GLY A 314 -12.12 -14.12 -0.01
CA GLY A 314 -13.08 -14.75 -0.91
C GLY A 314 -14.36 -13.96 -1.17
N GLU A 315 -14.55 -12.82 -0.49
CA GLU A 315 -15.60 -11.85 -0.81
C GLU A 315 -15.10 -10.90 -1.91
N LYS A 316 -16.05 -10.36 -2.67
CA LYS A 316 -15.74 -9.43 -3.75
C LYS A 316 -15.18 -8.12 -3.18
N PRO A 317 -14.07 -7.58 -3.70
CA PRO A 317 -13.53 -6.29 -3.26
C PRO A 317 -14.55 -5.15 -3.44
N ARG A 318 -14.62 -4.22 -2.48
CA ARG A 318 -15.58 -3.11 -2.49
C ARG A 318 -15.54 -2.28 -3.77
N ASN A 319 -14.35 -1.95 -4.28
CA ASN A 319 -14.23 -1.13 -5.49
C ASN A 319 -14.68 -1.87 -6.75
N VAL A 320 -14.62 -3.21 -6.77
CA VAL A 320 -15.25 -4.01 -7.83
C VAL A 320 -16.79 -3.92 -7.74
N VAL A 321 -17.37 -3.94 -6.53
CA VAL A 321 -18.81 -3.72 -6.35
C VAL A 321 -19.21 -2.31 -6.79
N PHE A 322 -18.42 -1.29 -6.47
CA PHE A 322 -18.66 0.06 -6.96
C PHE A 322 -18.54 0.16 -8.47
N GLN A 323 -17.60 -0.54 -9.10
CA GLN A 323 -17.50 -0.62 -10.55
C GLN A 323 -18.78 -1.21 -11.16
N GLU A 324 -19.23 -2.37 -10.69
CA GLU A 324 -20.48 -2.99 -11.14
C GLU A 324 -21.69 -2.08 -10.90
N TYR A 325 -21.70 -1.35 -9.78
CA TYR A 325 -22.76 -0.40 -9.49
C TYR A 325 -22.82 0.74 -10.52
N ILE A 326 -21.69 1.40 -10.84
CA ILE A 326 -21.69 2.48 -11.85
C ILE A 326 -22.01 1.93 -13.25
N GLU A 327 -21.52 0.74 -13.60
CA GLU A 327 -21.85 0.06 -14.87
C GLU A 327 -23.34 -0.22 -15.00
N SER A 328 -24.01 -0.62 -13.91
CA SER A 328 -25.46 -0.80 -13.88
C SER A 328 -26.25 0.48 -14.13
N LYS A 329 -25.61 1.65 -13.95
CA LYS A 329 -26.16 2.99 -14.20
C LYS A 329 -25.77 3.54 -15.59
N GLY A 330 -25.02 2.76 -16.38
CA GLY A 330 -24.57 3.15 -17.73
C GLY A 330 -23.27 3.95 -17.77
N TYR A 331 -22.48 3.97 -16.68
CA TYR A 331 -21.16 4.57 -16.63
C TYR A 331 -20.07 3.50 -16.69
N GLY A 332 -18.83 3.91 -16.92
CA GLY A 332 -17.68 3.01 -16.91
C GLY A 332 -16.42 3.70 -16.42
N VAL A 333 -15.34 2.91 -16.25
CA VAL A 333 -14.00 3.41 -15.95
C VAL A 333 -13.18 3.37 -17.24
N ASP A 334 -12.59 4.49 -17.61
CA ASP A 334 -11.65 4.57 -18.74
C ASP A 334 -10.27 4.10 -18.24
N PHE A 335 -10.02 2.79 -18.36
CA PHE A 335 -8.76 2.15 -17.97
C PHE A 335 -7.62 2.48 -18.93
N ASN A 336 -6.39 2.18 -18.51
CA ASN A 336 -5.15 2.47 -19.24
C ASN A 336 -5.04 3.95 -19.66
N THR A 337 -5.61 4.84 -18.85
CA THR A 337 -5.70 6.28 -19.12
C THR A 337 -5.18 7.03 -17.90
N GLY A 338 -3.93 7.47 -17.97
CA GLY A 338 -3.22 8.13 -16.87
C GLY A 338 -3.17 9.64 -17.01
N LEU A 339 -3.15 10.36 -15.90
CA LEU A 339 -3.01 11.81 -15.87
C LEU A 339 -1.61 12.23 -16.35
N ALA A 340 -1.52 13.01 -17.42
CA ALA A 340 -0.28 13.64 -17.86
C ALA A 340 -0.13 15.06 -17.25
N LYS A 341 -1.16 15.91 -17.36
CA LYS A 341 -1.19 17.23 -16.74
C LYS A 341 -2.59 17.79 -16.57
N LEU A 342 -2.73 18.82 -15.74
CA LEU A 342 -3.95 19.61 -15.61
C LEU A 342 -3.99 20.74 -16.64
N GLU A 343 -5.17 21.08 -17.11
CA GLU A 343 -5.38 22.28 -17.94
C GLU A 343 -6.09 23.38 -17.15
N LYS A 344 -5.68 24.63 -17.39
CA LYS A 344 -6.26 25.79 -16.74
C LYS A 344 -6.55 26.91 -17.76
N ASP A 345 -7.58 27.69 -17.46
CA ASP A 345 -7.89 28.89 -18.23
C ASP A 345 -7.00 30.10 -17.82
N ALA A 346 -7.26 31.23 -18.46
CA ALA A 346 -6.52 32.46 -18.22
C ALA A 346 -6.69 33.02 -16.80
N ASP A 347 -7.78 32.67 -16.12
CA ASP A 347 -8.09 33.08 -14.75
C ASP A 347 -7.54 32.08 -13.70
N GLY A 348 -6.85 31.03 -14.15
CA GLY A 348 -6.23 30.01 -13.30
C GLY A 348 -7.19 28.92 -12.81
N ARG A 349 -8.42 28.88 -13.31
CA ARG A 349 -9.38 27.80 -13.03
C ARG A 349 -8.94 26.54 -13.75
N ILE A 350 -9.02 25.40 -13.07
CA ILE A 350 -8.83 24.09 -13.71
C ILE A 350 -10.08 23.75 -14.53
N THR A 351 -9.86 23.50 -15.82
CA THR A 351 -10.90 23.28 -16.83
C THR A 351 -10.86 21.87 -17.43
N GLY A 352 -9.89 21.06 -17.06
CA GLY A 352 -9.76 19.71 -17.55
C GLY A 352 -8.41 19.10 -17.28
N VAL A 353 -8.14 18.00 -17.98
CA VAL A 353 -6.88 17.26 -17.93
C VAL A 353 -6.42 16.89 -19.34
N ILE A 354 -5.11 16.76 -19.53
CA ILE A 354 -4.57 15.94 -20.61
C ILE A 354 -4.17 14.61 -19.97
N ALA A 355 -4.73 13.54 -20.49
CA ALA A 355 -4.43 12.18 -20.14
C ALA A 355 -3.57 11.52 -21.22
N GLN A 356 -2.85 10.47 -20.86
CA GLN A 356 -2.09 9.63 -21.78
C GLN A 356 -2.62 8.21 -21.70
N ASN A 357 -2.90 7.61 -22.85
CA ASN A 357 -3.12 6.19 -22.92
C ASN A 357 -1.81 5.46 -22.59
N THR A 358 -1.80 4.61 -21.56
CA THR A 358 -0.60 3.93 -21.07
C THR A 358 -0.23 2.70 -21.92
N GLU A 359 -1.06 2.33 -22.89
CA GLU A 359 -0.76 1.22 -23.79
C GLU A 359 0.06 1.68 -25.01
N ASP A 360 -0.39 2.73 -25.68
CA ASP A 360 0.19 3.19 -26.94
C ASP A 360 0.74 4.63 -26.89
N GLY A 361 0.50 5.37 -25.82
CA GLY A 361 1.07 6.68 -25.54
C GLY A 361 0.38 7.86 -26.19
N HIS A 362 -0.74 7.68 -26.88
CA HIS A 362 -1.47 8.82 -27.44
C HIS A 362 -2.09 9.68 -26.33
N PHE A 363 -2.28 10.97 -26.61
CA PHE A 363 -2.83 11.90 -25.64
C PHE A 363 -4.30 12.18 -25.90
N ILE A 364 -5.05 12.36 -24.80
CA ILE A 364 -6.48 12.58 -24.76
C ILE A 364 -6.71 13.85 -23.94
N ARG A 365 -7.41 14.84 -24.49
CA ARG A 365 -7.89 16.00 -23.73
C ARG A 365 -9.25 15.70 -23.16
N ILE A 366 -9.47 15.97 -21.88
CA ILE A 366 -10.76 15.77 -21.22
C ILE A 366 -11.17 17.08 -20.57
N HIS A 367 -12.15 17.75 -21.15
CA HIS A 367 -12.71 18.98 -20.59
C HIS A 367 -13.64 18.65 -19.41
N ALA A 368 -13.55 19.45 -18.35
CA ALA A 368 -14.32 19.36 -17.12
C ALA A 368 -15.05 20.67 -16.83
N ALA A 369 -16.31 20.78 -17.22
CA ALA A 369 -17.05 22.04 -17.10
C ALA A 369 -17.22 22.52 -15.63
N LYS A 370 -17.28 21.58 -14.66
CA LYS A 370 -17.46 21.87 -13.23
C LYS A 370 -16.17 21.69 -12.42
N GLY A 371 -15.30 20.79 -12.81
CA GLY A 371 -14.01 20.60 -12.16
C GLY A 371 -13.43 19.20 -12.27
N VAL A 372 -12.24 19.06 -11.69
CA VAL A 372 -11.44 17.84 -11.66
C VAL A 372 -11.24 17.41 -10.20
N LEU A 373 -11.52 16.14 -9.91
CA LEU A 373 -11.18 15.49 -8.65
C LEU A 373 -9.95 14.59 -8.85
N LEU A 374 -8.85 14.91 -8.18
CA LEU A 374 -7.69 14.03 -8.12
C LEU A 374 -7.82 13.06 -6.95
N ALA A 375 -7.71 11.76 -7.24
CA ALA A 375 -7.77 10.64 -6.31
C ALA A 375 -6.63 9.62 -6.60
N CYS A 376 -5.43 10.14 -6.90
CA CYS A 376 -4.32 9.40 -7.50
C CYS A 376 -3.39 8.71 -6.48
N GLY A 377 -3.78 8.60 -5.21
CA GLY A 377 -2.93 8.05 -4.14
C GLY A 377 -1.83 9.02 -3.69
N GLY A 378 -0.91 8.52 -2.87
CA GLY A 378 0.24 9.26 -2.35
C GLY A 378 1.50 9.08 -3.20
N TYR A 379 2.66 9.05 -2.51
CA TYR A 379 3.97 8.86 -3.15
C TYR A 379 4.84 7.79 -2.49
N ALA A 380 4.27 6.94 -1.63
CA ALA A 380 5.01 5.92 -0.89
C ALA A 380 5.77 4.91 -1.78
N GLY A 381 5.33 4.72 -3.02
CA GLY A 381 5.99 3.90 -4.03
C GLY A 381 7.02 4.64 -4.90
N ASN A 382 7.29 5.93 -4.62
CA ASN A 382 8.29 6.71 -5.35
C ASN A 382 9.49 7.00 -4.45
N PRO A 383 10.62 6.30 -4.63
CA PRO A 383 11.79 6.45 -3.76
C PRO A 383 12.40 7.86 -3.85
N TYR A 384 12.30 8.54 -4.98
CA TYR A 384 12.81 9.91 -5.13
C TYR A 384 12.04 10.90 -4.25
N MET A 385 10.70 10.77 -4.23
CA MET A 385 9.86 11.60 -3.36
C MET A 385 10.06 11.23 -1.89
N MET A 386 10.12 9.94 -1.56
CA MET A 386 10.31 9.48 -0.18
C MET A 386 11.64 9.99 0.40
N GLU A 387 12.76 9.87 -0.31
CA GLU A 387 14.06 10.32 0.18
C GLU A 387 14.15 11.83 0.36
N GLN A 388 13.49 12.61 -0.50
CA GLN A 388 13.56 14.07 -0.46
C GLN A 388 12.49 14.70 0.45
N LEU A 389 11.31 14.14 0.52
CA LEU A 389 10.19 14.71 1.28
C LEU A 389 10.07 14.11 2.68
N ASP A 390 10.43 12.84 2.85
CA ASP A 390 10.35 12.12 4.12
C ASP A 390 11.63 11.30 4.41
N PRO A 391 12.78 11.96 4.54
CA PRO A 391 14.05 11.25 4.81
C PRO A 391 14.06 10.50 6.15
N LEU A 392 13.33 11.00 7.17
CA LEU A 392 13.25 10.35 8.47
C LEU A 392 12.44 9.05 8.39
N GLY A 393 11.22 9.11 7.85
CA GLY A 393 10.37 7.93 7.67
C GLY A 393 11.04 6.89 6.77
N THR A 394 11.71 7.33 5.70
CA THR A 394 12.49 6.46 4.81
C THR A 394 13.58 5.72 5.57
N SER A 395 14.36 6.44 6.42
CA SER A 395 15.52 5.85 7.11
C SER A 395 15.17 4.80 8.15
N VAL A 396 13.96 4.79 8.70
CA VAL A 396 13.51 3.81 9.69
C VAL A 396 12.68 2.67 9.07
N THR A 397 12.39 2.75 7.78
CA THR A 397 11.54 1.79 7.08
C THR A 397 12.35 0.59 6.59
N THR A 398 11.87 -0.60 6.88
CA THR A 398 12.45 -1.86 6.43
C THR A 398 11.60 -2.56 5.38
N ALA A 399 10.30 -2.27 5.30
CA ALA A 399 9.41 -2.90 4.33
C ALA A 399 8.28 -1.95 3.92
N CYS A 400 7.70 -2.18 2.75
CA CYS A 400 6.50 -1.50 2.27
C CYS A 400 5.33 -2.49 2.25
N SER A 401 4.12 -2.04 2.63
CA SER A 401 3.00 -2.95 2.81
C SER A 401 2.01 -2.99 1.65
N TYR A 402 1.51 -1.83 1.17
CA TYR A 402 0.35 -1.80 0.29
C TYR A 402 0.40 -0.85 -0.89
N THR A 403 1.38 0.03 -1.00
CA THR A 403 1.30 1.16 -1.91
C THR A 403 2.47 1.37 -2.88
N PRO A 404 3.04 0.32 -3.50
CA PRO A 404 4.05 0.53 -4.54
C PRO A 404 3.50 1.24 -5.78
N ALA A 405 2.16 1.26 -5.97
CA ALA A 405 1.51 2.00 -7.04
C ALA A 405 1.44 3.53 -6.82
N ASP A 406 1.66 4.00 -5.59
CA ASP A 406 1.57 5.41 -5.21
C ASP A 406 2.83 6.16 -5.64
N LYS A 407 2.91 6.54 -6.91
CA LYS A 407 4.10 7.15 -7.54
C LYS A 407 4.10 8.68 -7.56
N GLY A 408 3.11 9.32 -6.92
CA GLY A 408 3.05 10.79 -6.76
C GLY A 408 2.62 11.57 -8.01
N TYR A 409 2.08 10.93 -9.04
CA TYR A 409 1.70 11.61 -10.28
C TYR A 409 0.71 12.75 -10.07
N GLY A 410 -0.36 12.52 -9.32
CA GLY A 410 -1.37 13.54 -9.04
C GLY A 410 -0.85 14.70 -8.21
N ILE A 411 0.05 14.43 -7.24
CA ILE A 411 0.69 15.47 -6.41
C ILE A 411 1.52 16.41 -7.30
N ARG A 412 2.35 15.83 -8.16
CA ARG A 412 3.20 16.61 -9.08
C ARG A 412 2.37 17.44 -10.05
N ALA A 413 1.33 16.83 -10.66
CA ALA A 413 0.42 17.54 -11.55
C ALA A 413 -0.30 18.71 -10.85
N ALA A 414 -0.73 18.52 -9.60
CA ALA A 414 -1.34 19.60 -8.82
C ALA A 414 -0.35 20.74 -8.52
N ILE A 415 0.91 20.43 -8.19
CA ILE A 415 1.95 21.44 -7.92
C ILE A 415 2.29 22.22 -9.19
N TRP A 416 2.42 21.57 -10.34
CA TRP A 416 2.63 22.27 -11.63
C TRP A 416 1.45 23.19 -11.97
N ALA A 417 0.24 22.82 -11.57
CA ALA A 417 -0.95 23.67 -11.74
C ALA A 417 -1.02 24.85 -10.75
N GLY A 418 -0.12 24.91 -9.75
CA GLY A 418 0.00 26.00 -8.79
C GLY A 418 -0.44 25.65 -7.37
N ALA A 419 -0.81 24.40 -7.08
CA ALA A 419 -1.11 23.95 -5.73
C ALA A 419 0.16 23.82 -4.88
N HIS A 420 0.02 23.81 -3.55
CA HIS A 420 1.15 23.56 -2.67
C HIS A 420 0.98 22.31 -1.82
N LEU A 421 2.09 21.66 -1.55
CA LEU A 421 2.20 20.50 -0.68
C LEU A 421 2.20 20.93 0.79
N ASP A 422 1.64 20.13 1.69
CA ASP A 422 1.82 20.32 3.13
C ASP A 422 3.30 20.34 3.51
N ALA A 423 3.65 21.14 4.51
CA ALA A 423 5.05 21.36 4.88
C ALA A 423 5.73 20.15 5.55
N GLU A 424 4.95 19.31 6.22
CA GLU A 424 5.46 18.21 7.02
C GLU A 424 5.10 16.87 6.37
N PRO A 425 6.02 15.88 6.35
CA PRO A 425 5.70 14.53 5.93
C PRO A 425 4.67 13.91 6.88
N ALA A 426 3.92 12.96 6.37
CA ALA A 426 2.94 12.20 7.14
C ALA A 426 2.93 10.73 6.66
N PRO A 427 4.03 9.99 6.84
CA PRO A 427 4.03 8.57 6.54
C PRO A 427 3.15 7.83 7.54
N VAL A 428 2.48 6.78 7.10
CA VAL A 428 1.83 5.83 8.00
C VAL A 428 2.79 4.66 8.20
N LEU A 429 3.45 4.66 9.33
CA LEU A 429 4.45 3.66 9.69
C LEU A 429 3.89 2.71 10.74
N PHE A 430 4.11 1.42 10.53
CA PHE A 430 3.85 0.39 11.53
C PHE A 430 5.16 -0.28 11.93
N ASP A 431 5.32 -0.60 13.19
CA ASP A 431 6.47 -1.33 13.73
C ASP A 431 6.41 -2.84 13.41
N ARG A 432 6.33 -3.21 12.12
CA ARG A 432 6.00 -4.54 11.59
C ARG A 432 6.86 -5.04 10.44
N GLY A 433 7.85 -4.27 10.02
CA GLY A 433 8.71 -4.63 8.91
C GLY A 433 9.78 -5.63 9.33
N LEU A 434 9.60 -6.94 9.05
CA LEU A 434 10.60 -7.95 9.33
C LEU A 434 11.80 -7.82 8.41
N VAL A 435 13.00 -7.93 9.00
CA VAL A 435 14.27 -8.03 8.26
C VAL A 435 15.12 -9.17 8.83
N ALA A 436 16.04 -9.66 8.02
CA ALA A 436 17.03 -10.63 8.46
C ALA A 436 18.04 -10.00 9.47
N PRO A 437 18.68 -10.80 10.32
CA PRO A 437 19.74 -10.32 11.19
C PRO A 437 20.83 -9.58 10.42
N GLY A 438 21.29 -8.45 10.96
CA GLY A 438 22.36 -7.65 10.37
C GLY A 438 21.94 -6.70 9.25
N VAL A 439 20.69 -6.70 8.84
CA VAL A 439 20.15 -5.80 7.82
C VAL A 439 19.73 -4.47 8.45
N ASP A 440 20.11 -3.34 7.83
CA ASP A 440 19.74 -1.99 8.24
C ASP A 440 18.43 -1.57 7.60
N ALA A 441 17.73 -0.59 8.18
CA ALA A 441 16.59 0.07 7.57
C ALA A 441 17.03 1.05 6.46
N GLY A 442 16.08 1.53 5.68
CA GLY A 442 16.29 2.40 4.53
C GLY A 442 16.31 1.63 3.21
N TYR A 443 16.43 2.37 2.11
CA TYR A 443 16.46 1.77 0.78
C TYR A 443 17.76 1.01 0.51
N VAL A 444 17.65 -0.06 -0.26
CA VAL A 444 18.76 -0.81 -0.88
C VAL A 444 18.61 -0.79 -2.39
N ASP A 445 19.71 -0.98 -3.12
CA ASP A 445 19.69 -1.11 -4.57
C ASP A 445 18.88 -2.35 -4.99
N ALA A 446 17.90 -2.15 -5.84
CA ALA A 446 17.03 -3.19 -6.39
C ALA A 446 16.68 -2.86 -7.85
N PRO A 447 17.53 -3.23 -8.81
CA PRO A 447 17.39 -2.80 -10.21
C PRO A 447 16.06 -3.16 -10.89
N SER A 448 15.35 -4.17 -10.36
CA SER A 448 14.01 -4.56 -10.83
C SER A 448 12.87 -3.72 -10.25
N ALA A 449 13.14 -2.92 -9.20
CA ALA A 449 12.15 -2.09 -8.56
C ALA A 449 12.05 -0.71 -9.22
N PHE A 450 10.94 -0.01 -8.98
CA PHE A 450 10.76 1.36 -9.41
C PHE A 450 11.87 2.27 -8.81
N GLY A 451 12.47 3.10 -9.64
CA GLY A 451 13.58 3.98 -9.23
C GLY A 451 14.87 3.25 -8.84
N GLY A 452 14.99 1.95 -9.12
CA GLY A 452 16.19 1.16 -8.82
C GLY A 452 16.42 0.89 -7.33
N LYS A 453 15.43 1.12 -6.47
CA LYS A 453 15.52 1.00 -5.02
C LYS A 453 14.33 0.25 -4.44
N ALA A 454 14.54 -0.49 -3.36
CA ALA A 454 13.48 -1.12 -2.57
C ALA A 454 13.85 -1.12 -1.07
N PHE A 455 12.87 -1.30 -0.19
CA PHE A 455 13.15 -1.60 1.20
C PHE A 455 13.64 -3.04 1.34
N PRO A 456 14.55 -3.33 2.29
CA PRO A 456 15.26 -4.62 2.34
C PRO A 456 14.39 -5.79 2.82
N GLY A 457 13.28 -5.53 3.52
CA GLY A 457 12.41 -6.56 4.07
C GLY A 457 11.27 -6.92 3.13
N THR A 458 10.92 -8.20 3.11
CA THR A 458 9.83 -8.75 2.28
C THR A 458 8.51 -8.90 3.04
N VAL A 459 8.52 -8.80 4.37
CA VAL A 459 7.34 -8.96 5.22
C VAL A 459 6.98 -7.63 5.88
N GLY A 460 6.05 -6.90 5.27
CA GLY A 460 5.57 -5.60 5.76
C GLY A 460 4.39 -5.68 6.75
N GLN A 461 3.84 -6.86 7.04
CA GLN A 461 2.68 -7.03 7.91
C GLN A 461 2.88 -8.12 8.98
N TYR A 462 4.02 -8.07 9.67
CA TYR A 462 4.24 -8.90 10.85
C TYR A 462 3.50 -8.30 12.06
N ASN A 463 2.21 -8.56 12.17
CA ASN A 463 1.34 -7.93 13.19
C ASN A 463 1.82 -8.09 14.64
N PRO A 464 2.49 -9.19 15.08
CA PRO A 464 3.07 -9.26 16.42
C PRO A 464 4.08 -8.17 16.72
N GLY A 465 4.74 -7.60 15.70
CA GLY A 465 5.70 -6.50 15.85
C GLY A 465 5.13 -5.30 16.59
N SER A 466 3.85 -4.98 16.36
CA SER A 466 3.17 -3.89 17.05
C SER A 466 2.66 -4.23 18.45
N GLN A 467 2.97 -5.41 18.98
CA GLN A 467 2.69 -5.74 20.37
C GLN A 467 3.78 -5.18 21.30
N PRO A 468 3.44 -4.83 22.54
CA PRO A 468 4.38 -4.23 23.47
C PRO A 468 5.34 -5.25 24.12
N PHE A 469 5.85 -6.20 23.34
CA PHE A 469 6.93 -7.08 23.78
C PHE A 469 8.23 -6.30 23.96
N LEU A 470 9.19 -6.86 24.71
CA LEU A 470 10.51 -6.25 24.89
C LEU A 470 11.14 -5.94 23.54
N LYS A 471 11.63 -4.71 23.37
CA LYS A 471 12.38 -4.26 22.20
C LYS A 471 13.78 -3.79 22.64
N VAL A 472 14.80 -4.29 21.96
CA VAL A 472 16.21 -3.94 22.23
C VAL A 472 16.92 -3.51 20.95
N ASN A 473 17.93 -2.65 21.09
CA ASN A 473 18.79 -2.24 19.99
C ASN A 473 19.88 -3.29 19.69
N ARG A 474 20.78 -3.00 18.74
CA ARG A 474 21.89 -3.91 18.38
C ARG A 474 22.94 -4.10 19.46
N HIS A 475 22.93 -3.26 20.50
CA HIS A 475 23.77 -3.43 21.67
C HIS A 475 23.10 -4.29 22.76
N GLY A 476 21.96 -4.89 22.48
CA GLY A 476 21.19 -5.69 23.44
C GLY A 476 20.53 -4.85 24.53
N GLU A 477 20.42 -3.54 24.36
CA GLU A 477 19.90 -2.60 25.35
C GLU A 477 18.45 -2.18 25.02
N ARG A 478 17.61 -2.16 26.04
CA ARG A 478 16.27 -1.59 25.97
C ARG A 478 16.38 -0.06 25.83
N PHE A 479 15.57 0.56 24.96
CA PHE A 479 15.73 1.98 24.62
C PHE A 479 14.42 2.78 24.67
N MET A 480 13.28 2.15 24.91
CA MET A 480 11.98 2.84 24.94
C MET A 480 10.93 2.14 25.79
N ASN A 481 9.84 2.82 26.05
CA ASN A 481 8.59 2.22 26.48
C ASN A 481 7.87 1.61 25.26
N GLU A 482 7.73 0.30 25.20
CA GLU A 482 7.14 -0.41 24.06
C GLU A 482 5.62 -0.29 24.01
N SER A 483 5.00 0.37 24.98
CA SER A 483 3.57 0.68 25.03
C SER A 483 3.21 1.97 24.29
N GLN A 484 4.06 2.40 23.35
CA GLN A 484 3.81 3.54 22.47
C GLN A 484 2.89 3.15 21.31
N GLU A 485 2.33 4.16 20.64
CA GLU A 485 1.71 3.98 19.33
C GLU A 485 2.74 3.48 18.31
N TYR A 486 2.30 2.69 17.33
CA TYR A 486 3.20 2.07 16.35
C TYR A 486 4.03 3.09 15.55
N ASP A 487 3.47 4.26 15.26
CA ASP A 487 4.19 5.34 14.59
C ASP A 487 5.34 5.86 15.46
N ASN A 488 5.08 6.13 16.74
CA ASN A 488 6.08 6.55 17.70
C ASN A 488 7.15 5.47 17.93
N ALA A 489 6.75 4.20 18.02
CA ALA A 489 7.68 3.07 18.16
C ALA A 489 8.59 2.95 16.92
N SER A 490 8.03 3.15 15.72
CA SER A 490 8.80 3.16 14.47
C SER A 490 9.83 4.28 14.46
N HIS A 491 9.45 5.50 14.80
CA HIS A 491 10.36 6.64 14.85
C HIS A 491 11.43 6.53 15.96
N ALA A 492 11.13 5.85 17.07
CA ALA A 492 12.11 5.63 18.14
C ALA A 492 13.35 4.84 17.67
N SER A 493 13.22 4.04 16.61
CA SER A 493 14.34 3.31 16.02
C SER A 493 15.37 4.21 15.34
N PHE A 494 15.01 5.45 14.98
CA PHE A 494 15.91 6.39 14.31
C PHE A 494 17.20 6.67 15.11
N GLN A 495 17.11 6.64 16.44
CA GLN A 495 18.27 6.85 17.30
C GLN A 495 19.06 5.56 17.57
N GLN A 496 18.69 4.44 16.97
CA GLN A 496 19.30 3.14 17.20
C GLN A 496 20.23 2.72 16.05
N PRO A 497 21.27 1.90 16.31
CA PRO A 497 22.17 1.43 15.27
C PRO A 497 21.43 0.67 14.17
N GLY A 498 21.63 1.11 12.90
CA GLY A 498 20.96 0.55 11.73
C GLY A 498 19.49 0.86 11.63
N HIS A 499 18.97 1.73 12.53
CA HIS A 499 17.56 2.14 12.62
C HIS A 499 16.58 0.96 12.71
N VAL A 500 17.03 -0.14 13.32
CA VAL A 500 16.28 -1.36 13.57
C VAL A 500 16.34 -1.74 15.04
N TYR A 501 15.45 -2.61 15.47
CA TYR A 501 15.43 -3.18 16.80
C TYR A 501 15.02 -4.64 16.78
N ALA A 502 15.43 -5.38 17.79
CA ALA A 502 14.99 -6.74 18.03
C ALA A 502 13.76 -6.75 18.95
N MET A 503 12.75 -7.53 18.61
CA MET A 503 11.61 -7.83 19.49
C MET A 503 11.75 -9.24 20.03
N ILE A 504 11.51 -9.39 21.35
CA ILE A 504 11.68 -10.66 22.06
C ILE A 504 10.42 -11.02 22.83
N HIS A 505 9.99 -12.28 22.72
CA HIS A 505 8.93 -12.86 23.52
C HIS A 505 9.18 -14.35 23.80
N ASP A 506 8.40 -14.94 24.68
CA ASP A 506 8.49 -16.37 25.00
C ASP A 506 7.28 -17.17 24.49
N ALA A 507 7.17 -18.42 24.91
CA ALA A 507 6.09 -19.32 24.48
C ALA A 507 4.68 -18.87 24.90
N ASN A 508 4.56 -17.98 25.92
CA ASN A 508 3.28 -17.48 26.42
C ASN A 508 2.76 -16.26 25.64
N TYR A 509 3.38 -15.93 24.51
CA TYR A 509 3.07 -14.73 23.72
C TYR A 509 1.58 -14.53 23.41
N PHE A 510 0.85 -15.60 23.20
CA PHE A 510 -0.58 -15.51 22.87
C PHE A 510 -1.43 -15.05 24.07
N GLU A 511 -1.14 -15.56 25.26
CA GLU A 511 -1.78 -15.11 26.51
C GLU A 511 -1.46 -13.66 26.81
N ASP A 512 -0.18 -13.28 26.61
CA ASP A 512 0.28 -11.90 26.79
C ASP A 512 -0.43 -10.94 25.83
N VAL A 513 -0.50 -11.27 24.54
CA VAL A 513 -1.20 -10.45 23.54
C VAL A 513 -2.68 -10.28 23.90
N THR A 514 -3.33 -11.32 24.43
CA THR A 514 -4.71 -11.24 24.89
C THR A 514 -4.87 -10.23 26.03
N ARG A 515 -3.89 -10.18 26.93
CA ARG A 515 -3.87 -9.28 28.09
C ARG A 515 -3.47 -7.85 27.76
N PHE A 516 -2.68 -7.64 26.69
CA PHE A 516 -2.14 -6.33 26.34
C PHE A 516 -3.17 -5.32 25.85
N HIS A 517 -4.31 -5.78 25.34
CA HIS A 517 -5.37 -4.91 24.82
C HIS A 517 -4.85 -3.90 23.79
N THR A 518 -3.98 -4.36 22.86
CA THR A 518 -3.48 -3.51 21.79
C THR A 518 -4.61 -3.15 20.82
N ILE A 519 -4.70 -1.88 20.49
CA ILE A 519 -5.83 -1.28 19.78
C ILE A 519 -5.50 -0.97 18.31
N GLY A 520 -6.50 -0.52 17.56
CA GLY A 520 -6.36 -0.12 16.16
C GLY A 520 -6.02 -1.27 15.23
N CYS A 521 -5.16 -1.01 14.28
CA CYS A 521 -4.72 -1.99 13.29
C CYS A 521 -3.95 -3.18 13.87
N SER A 522 -3.54 -3.11 15.13
CA SER A 522 -2.78 -4.14 15.85
C SER A 522 -3.62 -4.92 16.86
N ALA A 523 -4.94 -4.71 16.88
CA ALA A 523 -5.83 -5.40 17.80
C ALA A 523 -5.72 -6.93 17.71
N ILE A 524 -5.91 -7.60 18.85
CA ILE A 524 -5.78 -9.06 18.98
C ILE A 524 -6.67 -9.86 18.02
N THR A 525 -7.82 -9.32 17.63
CA THR A 525 -8.72 -9.96 16.68
C THR A 525 -8.07 -10.36 15.37
N ARG A 526 -6.90 -9.79 15.06
CA ARG A 526 -6.05 -10.11 13.90
C ARG A 526 -4.99 -11.17 14.18
N LEU A 527 -4.79 -11.52 15.45
CA LEU A 527 -3.85 -12.54 15.91
C LEU A 527 -4.63 -13.82 16.25
N VAL A 528 -5.35 -14.35 15.26
CA VAL A 528 -6.21 -15.51 15.46
C VAL A 528 -5.38 -16.75 15.79
N PRO A 529 -5.75 -17.53 16.82
CA PRO A 529 -5.10 -18.81 17.12
C PRO A 529 -5.05 -19.74 15.90
N GLY A 530 -3.93 -20.44 15.71
CA GLY A 530 -3.69 -21.35 14.58
C GLY A 530 -3.25 -20.68 13.28
N GLY A 531 -3.35 -19.35 13.17
CA GLY A 531 -2.81 -18.60 12.04
C GLY A 531 -1.42 -18.04 12.34
N MET A 532 -1.22 -17.59 13.60
CA MET A 532 0.05 -17.00 14.03
C MET A 532 1.13 -18.06 14.18
N GLU A 533 0.83 -19.21 14.77
CA GLU A 533 1.79 -20.30 14.94
C GLU A 533 2.37 -20.74 13.59
N LYS A 534 1.53 -20.86 12.55
CA LYS A 534 1.98 -21.21 11.21
C LYS A 534 2.89 -20.16 10.59
N LYS A 535 2.59 -18.87 10.83
CA LYS A 535 3.44 -17.77 10.37
C LYS A 535 4.75 -17.70 11.13
N LEU A 536 4.75 -17.97 12.44
CA LEU A 536 5.99 -18.05 13.23
C LEU A 536 6.89 -19.19 12.74
N GLU A 537 6.31 -20.37 12.46
CA GLU A 537 7.04 -21.50 11.89
C GLU A 537 7.59 -21.18 10.50
N GLN A 538 6.76 -20.64 9.61
CA GLN A 538 7.17 -20.23 8.27
C GLN A 538 8.33 -19.22 8.32
N TYR A 539 8.20 -18.14 9.08
CA TYR A 539 9.23 -17.10 9.17
C TYR A 539 10.48 -17.60 9.91
N ALA A 540 10.36 -18.62 10.78
CA ALA A 540 11.51 -19.28 11.37
C ALA A 540 12.27 -20.13 10.35
N GLU A 541 11.56 -20.84 9.47
CA GLU A 541 12.16 -21.58 8.35
C GLU A 541 12.84 -20.63 7.35
N GLU A 542 12.27 -19.45 7.11
CA GLU A 542 12.83 -18.40 6.27
C GLU A 542 14.01 -17.64 6.93
N GLY A 543 14.33 -17.92 8.20
CA GLY A 543 15.42 -17.27 8.95
C GLY A 543 15.14 -15.83 9.38
N LEU A 544 13.87 -15.40 9.37
CA LEU A 544 13.44 -14.08 9.81
C LEU A 544 13.07 -14.05 11.31
N ILE A 545 12.66 -15.18 11.87
CA ILE A 545 12.38 -15.35 13.31
C ILE A 545 13.32 -16.41 13.87
N MET A 546 14.04 -16.06 14.93
CA MET A 546 14.92 -16.97 15.67
C MET A 546 14.13 -17.63 16.79
N LYS A 547 14.27 -18.96 16.90
CA LYS A 547 13.66 -19.77 17.95
C LYS A 547 14.77 -20.51 18.71
N ALA A 548 14.74 -20.47 20.04
CA ALA A 548 15.76 -21.04 20.91
C ALA A 548 15.18 -21.57 22.22
N ASP A 549 15.90 -22.50 22.88
CA ASP A 549 15.50 -23.05 24.17
C ASP A 549 16.11 -22.28 25.34
N THR A 550 17.13 -21.43 25.10
CA THR A 550 17.73 -20.55 26.10
C THR A 550 17.89 -19.13 25.56
N ILE A 551 18.01 -18.16 26.46
CA ILE A 551 18.22 -16.74 26.09
C ILE A 551 19.59 -16.54 25.44
N GLU A 552 20.61 -17.25 25.92
CA GLU A 552 21.97 -17.20 25.38
C GLU A 552 22.03 -17.76 23.95
N GLU A 553 21.30 -18.85 23.69
CA GLU A 553 21.16 -19.42 22.33
C GLU A 553 20.37 -18.46 21.41
N LEU A 554 19.32 -17.81 21.94
CA LEU A 554 18.57 -16.82 21.19
C LEU A 554 19.47 -15.64 20.80
N ALA A 555 20.29 -15.16 21.75
CA ALA A 555 21.25 -14.08 21.49
C ALA A 555 22.21 -14.44 20.33
N ASP A 556 22.76 -15.66 20.35
CA ASP A 556 23.66 -16.14 19.29
C ASP A 556 22.95 -16.18 17.93
N LYS A 557 21.73 -16.72 17.86
CA LYS A 557 20.93 -16.80 16.63
C LYS A 557 20.53 -15.43 16.09
N MET A 558 20.33 -14.46 16.96
CA MET A 558 20.03 -13.08 16.59
C MET A 558 21.26 -12.27 16.18
N GLY A 559 22.46 -12.84 16.32
CA GLY A 559 23.71 -12.21 15.91
C GLY A 559 24.38 -11.35 16.99
N PHE A 560 23.93 -11.38 18.25
CA PHE A 560 24.60 -10.70 19.35
C PHE A 560 25.90 -11.41 19.70
N THR A 561 26.97 -10.64 19.92
CA THR A 561 28.29 -11.18 20.26
C THR A 561 28.97 -10.34 21.34
N GLY A 562 29.90 -10.94 22.13
CA GLY A 562 30.70 -10.23 23.12
C GLY A 562 29.83 -9.43 24.11
N ALA A 563 30.16 -8.16 24.31
CA ALA A 563 29.47 -7.29 25.26
C ALA A 563 27.97 -7.08 24.89
N ASP A 564 27.64 -7.04 23.61
CA ASP A 564 26.23 -6.87 23.15
C ASP A 564 25.39 -8.10 23.55
N LYS A 565 25.96 -9.31 23.49
CA LYS A 565 25.32 -10.53 24.00
C LYS A 565 25.11 -10.49 25.50
N ASP A 566 26.15 -10.07 26.25
CA ASP A 566 26.05 -9.93 27.70
C ASP A 566 24.98 -8.91 28.10
N ASN A 567 24.90 -7.78 27.39
CA ASN A 567 23.87 -6.76 27.58
C ASN A 567 22.48 -7.34 27.28
N PHE A 568 22.33 -8.08 26.19
CA PHE A 568 21.04 -8.69 25.83
C PHE A 568 20.53 -9.62 26.95
N VAL A 569 21.38 -10.52 27.44
CA VAL A 569 21.02 -11.44 28.53
C VAL A 569 20.66 -10.67 29.79
N ALA A 570 21.46 -9.64 30.16
CA ALA A 570 21.19 -8.79 31.29
C ALA A 570 19.88 -7.99 31.15
N THR A 571 19.59 -7.49 29.95
CA THR A 571 18.36 -6.77 29.66
C THR A 571 17.12 -7.65 29.82
N VAL A 572 17.15 -8.90 29.33
CA VAL A 572 16.06 -9.86 29.51
C VAL A 572 15.87 -10.18 31.01
N ALA A 573 16.97 -10.38 31.76
CA ALA A 573 16.89 -10.60 33.19
C ALA A 573 16.26 -9.39 33.91
N ARG A 574 16.72 -8.17 33.60
CA ARG A 574 16.19 -6.93 34.17
C ARG A 574 14.69 -6.75 33.82
N TYR A 575 14.30 -7.03 32.59
CA TYR A 575 12.91 -6.92 32.17
C TYR A 575 12.00 -7.89 32.95
N ASN A 576 12.48 -9.10 33.24
CA ASN A 576 11.78 -10.05 34.09
C ASN A 576 11.64 -9.54 35.55
N GLU A 577 12.63 -8.83 36.10
CA GLU A 577 12.55 -8.20 37.43
C GLU A 577 11.44 -7.11 37.45
N LEU A 578 11.37 -6.29 36.40
CA LEU A 578 10.33 -5.25 36.26
C LEU A 578 8.93 -5.87 36.18
N TYR A 579 8.81 -6.99 35.45
CA TYR A 579 7.57 -7.77 35.41
C TYR A 579 7.18 -8.29 36.82
N ASP A 580 8.11 -8.85 37.59
CA ASP A 580 7.84 -9.35 38.94
C ASP A 580 7.43 -8.23 39.90
N LYS A 581 8.03 -7.06 39.78
CA LYS A 581 7.66 -5.87 40.53
C LYS A 581 6.32 -5.26 40.09
N GLN A 582 5.80 -5.65 38.93
CA GLN A 582 4.64 -4.99 38.29
C GLN A 582 4.84 -3.46 38.21
N ASN A 583 6.08 -3.03 37.99
CA ASN A 583 6.47 -1.63 37.91
C ASN A 583 7.72 -1.47 37.03
N ASP A 584 7.56 -0.79 35.91
CA ASP A 584 8.67 -0.45 35.03
C ASP A 584 9.35 0.84 35.50
N GLU A 585 10.35 0.68 36.34
CA GLU A 585 11.18 1.78 36.89
C GLU A 585 12.07 2.41 35.81
N ASP A 586 12.31 1.72 34.69
CA ASP A 586 13.28 2.13 33.68
C ASP A 586 12.63 3.03 32.60
N PHE A 587 11.44 2.70 32.09
CA PHE A 587 10.79 3.43 31.01
C PHE A 587 9.30 3.73 31.27
N GLY A 588 8.75 3.34 32.43
CA GLY A 588 7.38 3.67 32.81
C GLY A 588 6.31 2.95 31.99
N LYS A 589 6.59 1.77 31.46
CA LYS A 589 5.63 0.93 30.75
C LYS A 589 4.55 0.46 31.74
N PRO A 590 3.24 0.57 31.40
CA PRO A 590 2.17 0.11 32.26
C PRO A 590 2.33 -1.35 32.67
N ALA A 591 2.08 -1.69 33.94
CA ALA A 591 2.25 -3.03 34.48
C ALA A 591 1.46 -4.10 33.69
N SER A 592 0.21 -3.77 33.29
CA SER A 592 -0.64 -4.64 32.47
C SER A 592 -0.06 -4.99 31.10
N ARG A 593 0.95 -4.25 30.64
CA ARG A 593 1.61 -4.43 29.34
C ARG A 593 3.02 -5.00 29.46
N LEU A 594 3.52 -5.26 30.66
CA LEU A 594 4.74 -6.04 30.89
C LEU A 594 4.46 -7.52 30.62
N SER A 595 5.42 -8.24 30.08
CA SER A 595 5.40 -9.69 29.88
C SER A 595 6.65 -10.34 30.49
N ALA A 596 6.51 -11.58 30.96
CA ALA A 596 7.68 -12.37 31.34
C ALA A 596 8.35 -12.98 30.10
N ILE A 597 9.65 -13.20 30.15
CA ILE A 597 10.41 -13.92 29.12
C ILE A 597 11.15 -15.05 29.84
N ARG A 598 10.43 -16.18 30.11
CA ARG A 598 10.93 -17.26 30.99
C ARG A 598 10.61 -18.66 30.50
N THR A 599 9.64 -18.80 29.59
CA THR A 599 9.13 -20.10 29.16
C THR A 599 9.60 -20.39 27.73
N ALA A 600 10.47 -21.38 27.60
CA ALA A 600 10.91 -21.81 26.27
C ALA A 600 9.74 -22.43 25.45
N PRO A 601 9.79 -22.36 24.10
CA PRO A 601 10.82 -21.70 23.33
C PRO A 601 10.73 -20.17 23.37
N PHE A 602 11.91 -19.54 23.29
CA PHE A 602 12.05 -18.10 23.14
C PHE A 602 12.11 -17.72 21.67
N TYR A 603 11.53 -16.57 21.33
CA TYR A 603 11.47 -16.05 19.97
C TYR A 603 12.07 -14.65 19.90
N GLY A 604 12.80 -14.39 18.84
CA GLY A 604 13.35 -13.07 18.54
C GLY A 604 13.31 -12.78 17.05
N CYS A 605 13.09 -11.53 16.69
CA CYS A 605 13.13 -11.08 15.30
C CYS A 605 13.63 -9.64 15.20
N TRP A 606 14.21 -9.27 14.07
CA TRP A 606 14.61 -7.90 13.77
C TRP A 606 13.51 -7.19 13.01
N LEU A 607 13.22 -5.96 13.43
CA LEU A 607 12.12 -5.13 12.92
C LEU A 607 12.62 -3.71 12.64
N GLY A 608 12.01 -3.09 11.67
CA GLY A 608 11.93 -1.66 11.46
C GLY A 608 10.50 -1.26 11.12
N ALA A 609 10.31 -0.05 10.65
CA ALA A 609 9.00 0.39 10.20
C ALA A 609 8.57 -0.35 8.93
N SER A 610 7.26 -0.57 8.83
CA SER A 610 6.60 -0.92 7.58
C SER A 610 5.81 0.28 7.08
N LEU A 611 6.19 0.83 5.94
CA LEU A 611 5.50 1.93 5.30
C LEU A 611 4.18 1.43 4.70
N LEU A 612 3.07 1.99 5.15
CA LEU A 612 1.75 1.69 4.60
C LEU A 612 1.38 2.63 3.45
N CYS A 613 1.48 3.92 3.67
CA CYS A 613 1.24 4.98 2.69
C CYS A 613 1.88 6.30 3.16
N SER A 614 2.02 7.25 2.24
CA SER A 614 2.35 8.65 2.54
C SER A 614 1.06 9.47 2.53
N MET A 615 0.85 10.30 3.55
CA MET A 615 -0.32 11.18 3.65
C MET A 615 0.03 12.67 3.64
N GLN A 616 1.27 13.01 3.42
CA GLN A 616 1.65 14.36 3.03
C GLN A 616 1.07 14.62 1.65
N GLY A 617 0.12 15.52 1.57
CA GLY A 617 -0.63 15.78 0.35
C GLY A 617 -0.71 17.25 0.02
N ILE A 618 -1.44 17.56 -1.04
CA ILE A 618 -1.79 18.92 -1.43
C ILE A 618 -2.66 19.52 -0.34
N SER A 619 -2.29 20.69 0.16
CA SER A 619 -3.08 21.44 1.13
C SER A 619 -4.46 21.74 0.57
N ILE A 620 -5.50 21.50 1.37
CA ILE A 620 -6.90 21.64 0.96
C ILE A 620 -7.71 22.52 1.92
N THR A 621 -8.83 23.01 1.43
CA THR A 621 -9.87 23.64 2.24
C THR A 621 -10.79 22.60 2.86
N GLU A 622 -11.68 23.00 3.78
CA GLU A 622 -12.77 22.17 4.33
C GLU A 622 -13.75 21.66 3.26
N ASN A 623 -13.73 22.25 2.08
CA ASN A 623 -14.51 21.83 0.90
C ASN A 623 -13.70 20.96 -0.07
N CYS A 624 -12.55 20.46 0.36
CA CYS A 624 -11.65 19.61 -0.41
C CYS A 624 -11.05 20.25 -1.67
N GLN A 625 -11.11 21.59 -1.82
CA GLN A 625 -10.42 22.30 -2.91
C GLN A 625 -8.93 22.41 -2.61
N ALA A 626 -8.10 22.19 -3.62
CA ALA A 626 -6.66 22.45 -3.52
C ALA A 626 -6.40 23.92 -3.22
N LYS A 627 -5.36 24.21 -2.42
CA LYS A 627 -4.90 25.58 -2.13
C LYS A 627 -3.61 25.89 -2.86
N ASP A 628 -3.48 27.16 -3.27
CA ASP A 628 -2.24 27.71 -3.81
C ASP A 628 -1.26 28.10 -2.67
N SER A 629 -0.09 28.62 -3.04
CA SER A 629 0.94 29.07 -2.08
C SER A 629 0.51 30.24 -1.19
N ASN A 630 -0.59 30.94 -1.49
CA ASN A 630 -1.20 31.97 -0.67
C ASN A 630 -2.30 31.42 0.26
N ASN A 631 -2.52 30.11 0.26
CA ASN A 631 -3.61 29.41 0.92
C ASN A 631 -5.02 29.75 0.37
N GLU A 632 -5.10 30.26 -0.87
CA GLU A 632 -6.37 30.51 -1.55
C GLU A 632 -6.79 29.26 -2.34
N PRO A 633 -8.10 28.97 -2.43
CA PRO A 633 -8.58 27.81 -3.17
C PRO A 633 -8.36 27.97 -4.69
N ILE A 634 -7.84 26.94 -5.33
CA ILE A 634 -7.72 26.87 -6.79
C ILE A 634 -9.09 26.46 -7.38
N PRO A 635 -9.75 27.33 -8.16
CA PRO A 635 -11.06 27.03 -8.69
C PRO A 635 -11.04 25.79 -9.61
N GLY A 636 -12.00 24.89 -9.43
CA GLY A 636 -12.14 23.70 -10.27
C GLY A 636 -11.21 22.53 -9.92
N LEU A 637 -10.33 22.63 -8.90
CA LEU A 637 -9.44 21.55 -8.47
C LEU A 637 -9.83 21.03 -7.09
N TYR A 638 -10.15 19.74 -7.01
CA TYR A 638 -10.52 19.03 -5.78
C TYR A 638 -9.60 17.85 -5.55
N ILE A 639 -9.34 17.54 -4.28
CA ILE A 639 -8.35 16.51 -3.90
C ILE A 639 -8.97 15.56 -2.87
N THR A 640 -8.77 14.26 -3.08
CA THR A 640 -9.07 13.23 -2.07
C THR A 640 -8.00 12.15 -2.05
N GLY A 641 -8.08 11.25 -1.09
CA GLY A 641 -7.13 10.14 -0.95
C GLY A 641 -5.86 10.54 -0.22
N ASP A 642 -4.84 9.71 -0.35
CA ASP A 642 -3.57 9.89 0.33
C ASP A 642 -2.82 11.15 -0.16
N MET A 643 -3.15 11.63 -1.35
CA MET A 643 -2.66 12.91 -1.87
C MET A 643 -3.36 14.16 -1.31
N SER A 644 -4.39 14.03 -0.46
CA SER A 644 -5.03 15.18 0.19
C SER A 644 -4.37 15.48 1.53
N GLY A 645 -3.85 16.69 1.68
CA GLY A 645 -3.18 17.19 2.88
C GLY A 645 -4.13 17.79 3.91
N SER A 646 -3.57 18.61 4.77
CA SER A 646 -4.24 19.41 5.81
C SER A 646 -4.87 18.62 6.96
N PHE A 647 -5.02 17.31 6.84
CA PHE A 647 -5.61 16.45 7.86
C PHE A 647 -4.55 15.79 8.74
N PHE A 648 -3.64 15.01 8.15
CA PHE A 648 -2.55 14.34 8.85
C PHE A 648 -1.26 15.14 8.69
N GLN A 649 -0.56 15.36 9.79
CA GLN A 649 0.71 16.07 9.82
C GLN A 649 1.64 15.38 10.81
N ASN A 650 2.78 14.89 10.34
CA ASN A 650 3.85 14.29 11.14
C ASN A 650 3.46 13.07 11.99
N ASN A 651 2.22 12.64 12.00
CA ASN A 651 1.73 11.50 12.76
C ASN A 651 0.42 10.95 12.18
N TYR A 652 0.19 9.67 12.38
CA TYR A 652 -1.08 9.02 12.12
C TYR A 652 -1.70 8.57 13.47
N PRO A 653 -2.74 9.25 13.98
CA PRO A 653 -3.27 8.97 15.31
C PRO A 653 -3.98 7.62 15.37
N CYS A 654 -3.65 6.83 16.39
CA CYS A 654 -4.28 5.54 16.66
C CYS A 654 -5.62 5.63 17.40
N VAL A 655 -6.12 6.82 17.67
CA VAL A 655 -7.38 7.02 18.42
C VAL A 655 -8.61 6.48 17.70
N MET A 656 -8.49 6.19 16.41
CA MET A 656 -9.55 5.62 15.58
C MET A 656 -8.97 4.74 14.47
N GLY A 657 -9.51 3.55 14.29
CA GLY A 657 -9.13 2.68 13.17
C GLY A 657 -9.80 3.08 11.86
N GLY A 658 -9.06 3.03 10.74
CA GLY A 658 -9.61 3.24 9.39
C GLY A 658 -9.87 4.70 9.00
N THR A 659 -9.41 5.67 9.79
CA THR A 659 -9.66 7.11 9.54
C THR A 659 -9.12 7.56 8.19
N ALA A 660 -7.96 7.08 7.75
CA ALA A 660 -7.39 7.43 6.45
C ALA A 660 -8.34 7.12 5.29
N CYS A 661 -8.82 5.89 5.21
CA CYS A 661 -9.75 5.49 4.17
C CYS A 661 -11.13 6.13 4.34
N GLY A 662 -11.62 6.27 5.59
CA GLY A 662 -12.88 6.95 5.88
C GLY A 662 -12.86 8.42 5.46
N ARG A 663 -11.76 9.14 5.74
CA ARG A 663 -11.53 10.49 5.26
C ARG A 663 -11.52 10.56 3.72
N THR A 664 -10.78 9.64 3.07
CA THR A 664 -10.70 9.56 1.62
C THR A 664 -12.08 9.49 0.98
N MET A 665 -12.93 8.59 1.46
CA MET A 665 -14.27 8.39 0.91
C MET A 665 -15.23 9.55 1.25
N THR A 666 -15.11 10.12 2.46
CA THR A 666 -15.88 11.31 2.86
C THR A 666 -15.54 12.50 1.98
N PHE A 667 -14.26 12.77 1.75
CA PHE A 667 -13.81 13.89 0.92
C PHE A 667 -14.13 13.69 -0.57
N ALA A 668 -14.16 12.45 -1.04
CA ALA A 668 -14.62 12.12 -2.38
C ALA A 668 -16.08 12.55 -2.60
N ILE A 669 -16.97 12.18 -1.69
CA ILE A 669 -18.38 12.58 -1.73
C ILE A 669 -18.52 14.11 -1.59
N LYS A 670 -17.78 14.71 -0.65
CA LYS A 670 -17.78 16.17 -0.44
C LYS A 670 -17.39 16.91 -1.72
N SER A 671 -16.35 16.47 -2.40
CA SER A 671 -15.89 17.06 -3.65
C SER A 671 -16.96 17.00 -4.76
N ILE A 672 -17.63 15.85 -4.90
CA ILE A 672 -18.72 15.69 -5.89
C ILE A 672 -19.90 16.62 -5.54
N LYS A 673 -20.27 16.71 -4.25
CA LYS A 673 -21.34 17.63 -3.80
C LYS A 673 -21.02 19.08 -4.16
N GLN A 674 -19.77 19.50 -3.92
CA GLN A 674 -19.30 20.86 -4.24
C GLN A 674 -19.37 21.15 -5.74
N MET A 675 -18.80 20.28 -6.57
CA MET A 675 -18.81 20.45 -8.02
C MET A 675 -20.23 20.43 -8.61
N ALA A 676 -21.11 19.62 -8.05
CA ALA A 676 -22.48 19.47 -8.52
C ALA A 676 -23.47 20.50 -7.94
N GLY A 677 -23.05 21.29 -6.92
CA GLY A 677 -23.95 22.22 -6.24
C GLY A 677 -24.99 21.54 -5.34
N LEU A 678 -24.66 20.35 -4.79
CA LEU A 678 -25.56 19.53 -3.98
C LEU A 678 -25.40 19.76 -2.47
N GLU A 679 -24.69 20.78 -2.05
CA GLU A 679 -24.39 21.05 -0.63
C GLU A 679 -25.63 21.38 0.24
N ASN A 680 -26.71 21.83 -0.39
CA ASN A 680 -27.95 22.21 0.29
C ASN A 680 -29.13 21.30 -0.07
N ALA A 681 -28.87 20.13 -0.67
CA ALA A 681 -29.90 19.19 -1.05
C ALA A 681 -30.11 18.08 0.00
#